data_2948db9bfcb69ac5b1439f7dac587f45
#
_entry.id   2948db9bfcb69ac5b1439f7dac587f45
#
_cell.length_a   1.000
_cell.length_b   1.000
_cell.length_c   1.000
_cell.angle_alpha   90.00
_cell.angle_beta   90.00
_cell.angle_gamma   90.00
#
_symmetry.space_group_name_H-M   'P 1'
#
loop_
_entity.id
_entity.type
_entity.pdbx_description
1 polymer ?
#
loop_
_entity_poly.entity_id
_entity_poly.type
_entity_poly.pdbx_seq_one_letter_code
_entity_poly.pdbx_strand_id
1 'polypeptide(L)'
;MRLRYYVMAAPIPSFYLNCHPVLKKIHQNPPLKISKFPLKPVETPSLREICKRGSVNEAFQSLTDLFANQSPSQFSLDEAYSSVLELCGSKKALSEGQQVHAHMITSNALFNSVFLSTRLVFMYGKCGCLVDAEKVFDGMPHKTIFTWNAMIGAYVTNGEPLGSLELYREMRVSGIPLDACTFPCILKACGLLKDRRCGAEVHGLAIKEGYVSIVFVANSIVGMYTKCNDLNGARQLFDRMPEKEDVVSWNSMISAYSSNGQSIEALRLFGEMQKASLAPNTYTFVAALQACEDSSFIKQGMFIHATVLKSSYYINVFVANALIAMYARFGKMGEAANIFYNMDDWDTISWNSMLSGFVQNGLYHEALQFYHEMRDAGQKPDLVAVISIIAASARSGNTLHGMQIHAYAMKNGLDSDLQVGNSLVDMYAKFCSMKYMDCIFDKMPDKDVVSWTTIIAGHAQNGSHSRALELFREVQLEGIDLDVMMISSILLACSGLKLISSLKEIHSYIIRKGLSDLVLQNGIVDVYGECGNVDYAARMFELIEFKDVVSWTSMISCYVHNGLANEALELFHLMKETGVEPDSISLVSILSAAASLSALKKGKEIHGFLIRKGFVLEGSLASTLVDMYARCGTLEKSRNVFNCIRNKDLVLWTSMINAYGMHGCGRAAIDLFRRMEDESIAPDHIAFLAVLYACSHSGLMNEGRRFLESMKYEYQLEPWPEHYACLVDLLGRANHLEEAYQFVKGMEVEPTAEVWCALLGACQIHSNKELGEIAAQKLLEMDPENPGNYVLVSNVYAAERRWKDVEEVRMRMKASGLKKNPGCSWIEVGNKVHTFMARDKSHPQSYEIYSKLSQITEKLAKEGGYVAQTKFVLHNAKEEEKVQMLYGHSERLAIAYGMLTTPEGASLRITKNLRVCGDCHNFCKLISKFFERELVMRDANRFHHFKGGVCSCGDVW
;
A
#
# COMPACT_ATOMS: atom_id res chain seq x y z
N MET A 1 6.69 20.80 3.54
CA MET A 1 7.36 19.88 2.59
C MET A 1 6.51 18.64 2.47
N ARG A 2 5.77 18.49 1.39
CA ARG A 2 4.92 17.32 1.13
C ARG A 2 5.80 16.20 0.59
N LEU A 3 6.17 15.24 1.43
CA LEU A 3 6.73 13.96 0.98
C LEU A 3 5.59 13.12 0.39
N ARG A 4 5.44 13.15 -0.93
CA ARG A 4 4.69 12.11 -1.66
C ARG A 4 5.57 10.86 -1.66
N TYR A 5 5.12 9.81 -1.00
CA TYR A 5 5.72 8.48 -1.14
C TYR A 5 5.49 7.97 -2.58
N TYR A 6 6.47 8.12 -3.43
CA TYR A 6 6.61 7.31 -4.63
C TYR A 6 7.35 6.03 -4.24
N VAL A 7 6.65 4.94 -4.17
CA VAL A 7 7.27 3.62 -4.24
C VAL A 7 7.69 3.44 -5.70
N MET A 8 8.92 3.80 -6.02
CA MET A 8 9.54 3.43 -7.28
C MET A 8 10.03 1.99 -7.19
N ALA A 9 9.41 1.11 -8.00
CA ALA A 9 9.97 -0.19 -8.31
C ALA A 9 11.25 0.01 -9.14
N ALA A 10 12.36 -0.54 -8.67
CA ALA A 10 13.60 -0.60 -9.41
C ALA A 10 13.41 -1.38 -10.72
N PRO A 11 14.06 -0.99 -11.83
CA PRO A 11 14.04 -1.76 -13.04
C PRO A 11 14.89 -3.03 -12.88
N ILE A 12 14.24 -4.18 -12.91
CA ILE A 12 14.91 -5.48 -13.05
C ILE A 12 15.33 -5.62 -14.51
N PRO A 13 16.54 -6.11 -14.81
CA PRO A 13 17.04 -6.21 -16.19
C PRO A 13 16.11 -7.07 -17.04
N SER A 14 15.76 -6.54 -18.20
CA SER A 14 14.99 -7.22 -19.24
C SER A 14 15.70 -8.48 -19.69
N PHE A 15 15.24 -9.64 -19.25
CA PHE A 15 15.54 -10.89 -19.92
C PHE A 15 14.71 -10.94 -21.21
N TYR A 16 15.36 -10.68 -22.32
CA TYR A 16 14.84 -11.00 -23.63
C TYR A 16 14.64 -12.53 -23.72
N LEU A 17 13.44 -12.99 -23.48
CA LEU A 17 13.00 -14.32 -23.89
C LEU A 17 12.67 -14.23 -25.40
N ASN A 18 13.63 -14.65 -26.22
CA ASN A 18 13.37 -15.01 -27.59
C ASN A 18 12.47 -16.26 -27.61
N CYS A 19 11.18 -16.08 -27.51
CA CYS A 19 10.17 -17.11 -27.68
C CYS A 19 9.39 -16.85 -28.97
N HIS A 20 10.03 -17.08 -30.09
CA HIS A 20 9.32 -17.39 -31.32
C HIS A 20 9.89 -18.69 -31.87
N PRO A 21 9.15 -19.80 -31.84
CA PRO A 21 8.57 -20.33 -33.06
C PRO A 21 7.31 -21.22 -32.91
N VAL A 22 6.39 -20.99 -31.97
CA VAL A 22 5.24 -21.92 -31.80
C VAL A 22 3.95 -21.50 -32.54
N LEU A 23 3.81 -20.24 -32.92
CA LEU A 23 2.61 -19.78 -33.68
C LEU A 23 2.48 -20.27 -35.11
N LYS A 24 3.45 -21.03 -35.66
CA LYS A 24 3.37 -21.58 -37.06
C LYS A 24 2.69 -22.94 -37.17
N LYS A 25 2.23 -23.57 -36.09
CA LYS A 25 1.59 -24.90 -36.15
C LYS A 25 0.05 -24.90 -36.21
N ILE A 26 -0.61 -23.76 -36.13
CA ILE A 26 -2.10 -23.70 -36.09
C ILE A 26 -2.74 -23.68 -37.47
N HIS A 27 -2.01 -23.56 -38.56
CA HIS A 27 -2.55 -23.40 -39.89
C HIS A 27 -2.12 -24.45 -40.93
N GLN A 28 -1.89 -25.72 -40.56
CA GLN A 28 -1.71 -26.79 -41.56
C GLN A 28 -2.29 -28.11 -41.08
N ASN A 29 -3.59 -28.25 -41.08
CA ASN A 29 -4.23 -29.56 -41.26
C ASN A 29 -4.75 -29.66 -42.69
N PRO A 30 -4.29 -30.64 -43.46
CA PRO A 30 -4.81 -30.88 -44.83
C PRO A 30 -6.22 -31.47 -44.76
N PRO A 31 -7.07 -31.21 -45.76
CA PRO A 31 -8.44 -31.73 -45.81
C PRO A 31 -8.44 -33.26 -45.82
N LEU A 32 -9.18 -33.84 -44.90
CA LEU A 32 -9.44 -35.27 -44.85
C LEU A 32 -10.08 -35.76 -46.15
N LYS A 33 -9.40 -36.67 -46.85
CA LYS A 33 -9.96 -37.39 -48.00
C LYS A 33 -11.09 -38.30 -47.52
N ILE A 34 -12.29 -38.03 -47.98
CA ILE A 34 -13.46 -38.89 -47.81
C ILE A 34 -13.26 -40.13 -48.67
N SER A 35 -12.91 -41.25 -48.05
CA SER A 35 -12.99 -42.58 -48.68
C SER A 35 -14.41 -43.07 -48.49
N LYS A 36 -15.08 -43.33 -49.60
CA LYS A 36 -16.39 -44.01 -49.71
C LYS A 36 -16.24 -45.45 -49.26
N PHE A 37 -16.72 -45.76 -47.99
CA PHE A 37 -17.06 -47.14 -47.64
C PHE A 37 -18.57 -47.34 -47.71
N PRO A 38 -19.06 -48.55 -48.06
CA PRO A 38 -20.45 -48.80 -48.22
C PRO A 38 -21.19 -48.77 -46.87
N LEU A 39 -22.30 -48.05 -46.84
CA LEU A 39 -23.23 -47.94 -45.72
C LEU A 39 -23.79 -49.34 -45.35
N LYS A 40 -23.39 -49.85 -44.20
CA LYS A 40 -24.19 -50.82 -43.47
C LYS A 40 -25.46 -50.11 -42.96
N PRO A 41 -26.59 -50.79 -42.78
CA PRO A 41 -27.77 -50.15 -42.21
C PRO A 41 -27.43 -49.66 -40.80
N VAL A 42 -27.59 -48.37 -40.56
CA VAL A 42 -27.41 -47.76 -39.23
C VAL A 42 -28.58 -48.23 -38.38
N GLU A 43 -28.35 -49.14 -37.44
CA GLU A 43 -29.25 -49.38 -36.34
C GLU A 43 -29.40 -48.02 -35.60
N THR A 44 -30.64 -47.55 -35.51
CA THR A 44 -30.99 -46.33 -34.74
C THR A 44 -30.53 -46.54 -33.30
N PRO A 45 -29.67 -45.67 -32.74
CA PRO A 45 -29.15 -45.83 -31.36
C PRO A 45 -30.33 -45.85 -30.39
N SER A 46 -30.25 -46.70 -29.39
CA SER A 46 -31.29 -46.78 -28.36
C SER A 46 -31.40 -45.45 -27.62
N LEU A 47 -32.60 -45.05 -27.10
CA LEU A 47 -32.79 -43.83 -26.35
C LEU A 47 -31.77 -43.68 -25.19
N ARG A 48 -31.38 -44.78 -24.57
CA ARG A 48 -30.39 -44.85 -23.53
C ARG A 48 -28.97 -44.48 -23.98
N GLU A 49 -28.63 -44.83 -25.23
CA GLU A 49 -27.35 -44.45 -25.86
C GLU A 49 -27.33 -42.98 -26.27
N ILE A 50 -28.45 -42.45 -26.77
CA ILE A 50 -28.62 -41.03 -27.09
C ILE A 50 -28.50 -40.19 -25.81
N CYS A 51 -29.16 -40.57 -24.72
CA CYS A 51 -29.02 -39.92 -23.43
C CYS A 51 -27.58 -39.93 -22.90
N LYS A 52 -26.84 -41.02 -23.11
CA LYS A 52 -25.41 -41.11 -22.76
C LYS A 52 -24.53 -40.15 -23.59
N ARG A 53 -24.87 -39.91 -24.86
CA ARG A 53 -24.21 -38.93 -25.74
C ARG A 53 -24.49 -37.47 -25.31
N GLY A 54 -25.53 -37.22 -24.49
CA GLY A 54 -25.85 -35.91 -23.94
C GLY A 54 -26.59 -34.97 -24.87
N SER A 55 -27.19 -35.46 -25.98
CA SER A 55 -28.00 -34.66 -26.92
C SER A 55 -29.46 -34.61 -26.43
N VAL A 56 -29.91 -33.51 -25.88
CA VAL A 56 -31.26 -33.31 -25.32
C VAL A 56 -32.30 -33.34 -26.44
N ASN A 57 -32.04 -32.67 -27.57
CA ASN A 57 -32.95 -32.57 -28.69
C ASN A 57 -33.20 -33.95 -29.39
N GLU A 58 -32.13 -34.75 -29.60
CA GLU A 58 -32.25 -36.09 -30.16
C GLU A 58 -32.95 -37.04 -29.18
N ALA A 59 -32.71 -36.93 -27.87
CA ALA A 59 -33.39 -37.72 -26.86
C ALA A 59 -34.91 -37.42 -26.84
N PHE A 60 -35.25 -36.13 -27.00
CA PHE A 60 -36.64 -35.69 -27.02
C PHE A 60 -37.35 -36.19 -28.28
N GLN A 61 -36.69 -36.14 -29.43
CA GLN A 61 -37.24 -36.66 -30.70
C GLN A 61 -37.41 -38.18 -30.68
N SER A 62 -36.44 -38.90 -30.13
CA SER A 62 -36.52 -40.35 -29.93
C SER A 62 -37.63 -40.75 -28.95
N LEU A 63 -37.90 -39.93 -27.91
CA LEU A 63 -39.02 -40.14 -26.98
C LEU A 63 -40.37 -39.97 -27.68
N THR A 64 -40.55 -38.94 -28.53
CA THR A 64 -41.74 -38.70 -29.31
C THR A 64 -41.99 -39.82 -30.35
N ASP A 65 -40.92 -40.33 -30.98
CA ASP A 65 -41.02 -41.46 -31.95
C ASP A 65 -41.41 -42.77 -31.25
N LEU A 66 -40.99 -43.00 -30.00
CA LEU A 66 -41.44 -44.16 -29.21
C LEU A 66 -42.94 -44.13 -28.92
N PHE A 67 -43.55 -42.94 -28.80
CA PHE A 67 -45.00 -42.79 -28.60
C PHE A 67 -45.78 -42.92 -29.90
N ALA A 68 -45.20 -42.63 -31.05
CA ALA A 68 -45.82 -42.75 -32.38
C ALA A 68 -45.89 -44.20 -32.84
N ASN A 69 -44.97 -45.07 -32.42
CA ASN A 69 -44.82 -46.45 -32.88
C ASN A 69 -45.30 -47.49 -31.86
N GLN A 70 -46.63 -47.61 -31.65
CA GLN A 70 -47.35 -48.68 -30.92
C GLN A 70 -46.95 -49.10 -29.51
N SER A 71 -47.86 -48.90 -28.56
CA SER A 71 -48.00 -49.37 -27.16
C SER A 71 -46.78 -50.08 -26.53
N PRO A 72 -45.81 -49.32 -26.03
CA PRO A 72 -44.77 -49.88 -25.20
C PRO A 72 -45.29 -50.37 -23.85
N SER A 73 -44.65 -51.41 -23.28
CA SER A 73 -44.98 -51.83 -21.91
C SER A 73 -44.74 -50.69 -20.90
N GLN A 74 -45.56 -50.58 -19.85
CA GLN A 74 -45.47 -49.54 -18.80
C GLN A 74 -44.02 -49.44 -18.27
N PHE A 75 -43.32 -50.54 -18.14
CA PHE A 75 -41.95 -50.58 -17.60
C PHE A 75 -40.93 -49.95 -18.59
N SER A 76 -41.09 -50.07 -19.86
CA SER A 76 -40.25 -49.45 -20.90
C SER A 76 -40.48 -47.94 -20.98
N LEU A 77 -41.67 -47.46 -20.68
CA LEU A 77 -42.06 -46.07 -20.62
C LEU A 77 -41.44 -45.35 -19.41
N ASP A 78 -41.50 -45.99 -18.24
CA ASP A 78 -40.93 -45.44 -16.99
C ASP A 78 -39.41 -45.28 -17.11
N GLU A 79 -38.71 -46.23 -17.77
CA GLU A 79 -37.29 -46.18 -18.01
C GLU A 79 -36.93 -45.07 -19.04
N ALA A 80 -37.73 -44.88 -20.07
CA ALA A 80 -37.56 -43.83 -21.05
C ALA A 80 -37.69 -42.44 -20.44
N TYR A 81 -38.77 -42.16 -19.70
CA TYR A 81 -38.97 -40.92 -19.00
C TYR A 81 -37.86 -40.65 -17.98
N SER A 82 -37.50 -41.67 -17.21
CA SER A 82 -36.42 -41.53 -16.21
C SER A 82 -35.10 -41.09 -16.87
N SER A 83 -34.73 -41.70 -18.02
CA SER A 83 -33.47 -41.39 -18.73
C SER A 83 -33.46 -39.96 -19.27
N VAL A 84 -34.58 -39.49 -19.82
CA VAL A 84 -34.70 -38.14 -20.36
C VAL A 84 -34.70 -37.09 -19.22
N LEU A 85 -35.42 -37.34 -18.12
CA LEU A 85 -35.42 -36.47 -16.94
C LEU A 85 -34.03 -36.35 -16.30
N GLU A 86 -33.27 -37.45 -16.24
CA GLU A 86 -31.92 -37.46 -15.76
C GLU A 86 -30.99 -36.62 -16.66
N LEU A 87 -31.17 -36.74 -17.97
CA LEU A 87 -30.45 -35.91 -18.94
C LEU A 87 -30.79 -34.41 -18.80
N CYS A 88 -32.10 -34.07 -18.71
CA CYS A 88 -32.56 -32.69 -18.50
C CYS A 88 -31.97 -32.10 -17.21
N GLY A 89 -32.00 -32.84 -16.10
CA GLY A 89 -31.38 -32.43 -14.82
C GLY A 89 -29.87 -32.23 -14.94
N SER A 90 -29.14 -33.13 -15.64
CA SER A 90 -27.68 -33.03 -15.80
C SER A 90 -27.25 -31.85 -16.67
N LYS A 91 -28.03 -31.49 -17.69
CA LYS A 91 -27.81 -30.37 -18.61
C LYS A 91 -28.46 -29.06 -18.16
N LYS A 92 -29.20 -29.07 -17.04
CA LYS A 92 -30.03 -27.96 -16.56
C LYS A 92 -31.02 -27.44 -17.58
N ALA A 93 -31.55 -28.33 -18.40
CA ALA A 93 -32.50 -28.06 -19.50
C ALA A 93 -33.94 -28.03 -18.91
N LEU A 94 -34.28 -26.90 -18.23
CA LEU A 94 -35.56 -26.74 -17.51
C LEU A 94 -36.77 -26.77 -18.44
N SER A 95 -36.71 -26.07 -19.59
CA SER A 95 -37.81 -25.99 -20.56
C SER A 95 -38.22 -27.35 -21.09
N GLU A 96 -37.22 -28.15 -21.46
CA GLU A 96 -37.41 -29.51 -21.96
C GLU A 96 -37.92 -30.44 -20.83
N GLY A 97 -37.39 -30.30 -19.63
CA GLY A 97 -37.87 -31.02 -18.45
C GLY A 97 -39.34 -30.73 -18.15
N GLN A 98 -39.80 -29.50 -18.29
CA GLN A 98 -41.18 -29.08 -18.12
C GLN A 98 -42.09 -29.67 -19.19
N GLN A 99 -41.60 -29.74 -20.45
CA GLN A 99 -42.34 -30.40 -21.55
C GLN A 99 -42.52 -31.90 -21.26
N VAL A 100 -41.49 -32.60 -20.80
CA VAL A 100 -41.60 -34.00 -20.38
C VAL A 100 -42.61 -34.15 -19.25
N HIS A 101 -42.59 -33.27 -18.25
CA HIS A 101 -43.52 -33.27 -17.13
C HIS A 101 -44.97 -33.10 -17.63
N ALA A 102 -45.23 -32.11 -18.51
CA ALA A 102 -46.54 -31.89 -19.11
C ALA A 102 -47.04 -33.13 -19.91
N HIS A 103 -46.12 -33.78 -20.64
CA HIS A 103 -46.42 -34.99 -21.37
C HIS A 103 -46.74 -36.18 -20.45
N MET A 104 -46.03 -36.30 -19.31
CA MET A 104 -46.28 -37.33 -18.29
C MET A 104 -47.66 -37.14 -17.61
N ILE A 105 -48.13 -35.91 -17.47
CA ILE A 105 -49.45 -35.58 -16.96
C ILE A 105 -50.52 -36.00 -17.96
N THR A 106 -50.35 -35.60 -19.24
CA THR A 106 -51.34 -35.89 -20.32
C THR A 106 -51.44 -37.37 -20.70
N SER A 107 -50.31 -38.10 -20.60
CA SER A 107 -50.25 -39.56 -20.80
C SER A 107 -50.70 -40.38 -19.58
N ASN A 108 -51.07 -39.74 -18.47
CA ASN A 108 -51.37 -40.35 -17.20
C ASN A 108 -50.25 -41.22 -16.59
N ALA A 109 -49.00 -41.01 -17.03
CA ALA A 109 -47.84 -41.79 -16.56
C ALA A 109 -47.47 -41.51 -15.09
N LEU A 110 -47.84 -40.34 -14.55
CA LEU A 110 -47.63 -40.00 -13.16
C LEU A 110 -48.65 -40.64 -12.19
N PHE A 111 -49.76 -41.10 -12.72
CA PHE A 111 -50.79 -41.69 -11.87
C PHE A 111 -50.28 -43.01 -11.26
N ASN A 112 -50.08 -43.00 -9.95
CA ASN A 112 -49.48 -44.08 -9.14
C ASN A 112 -48.00 -44.41 -9.33
N SER A 113 -47.19 -43.61 -10.10
CA SER A 113 -45.77 -43.84 -10.22
C SER A 113 -44.97 -42.96 -9.29
N VAL A 114 -44.73 -43.44 -8.07
CA VAL A 114 -43.83 -42.79 -7.10
C VAL A 114 -42.42 -42.63 -7.65
N PHE A 115 -41.95 -43.58 -8.48
CA PHE A 115 -40.66 -43.57 -9.13
C PHE A 115 -40.50 -42.35 -10.05
N LEU A 116 -41.45 -42.12 -10.97
CA LEU A 116 -41.35 -41.00 -11.89
C LEU A 116 -41.49 -39.64 -11.19
N SER A 117 -42.39 -39.55 -10.21
CA SER A 117 -42.54 -38.33 -9.37
C SER A 117 -41.25 -38.01 -8.65
N THR A 118 -40.52 -39.01 -8.10
CA THR A 118 -39.20 -38.83 -7.48
C THR A 118 -38.16 -38.34 -8.49
N ARG A 119 -38.18 -38.84 -9.73
CA ARG A 119 -37.32 -38.38 -10.82
C ARG A 119 -37.58 -36.93 -11.25
N LEU A 120 -38.85 -36.52 -11.22
CA LEU A 120 -39.23 -35.12 -11.44
C LEU A 120 -38.71 -34.19 -10.33
N VAL A 121 -38.87 -34.54 -9.09
CA VAL A 121 -38.31 -33.80 -7.95
C VAL A 121 -36.79 -33.62 -8.10
N PHE A 122 -36.11 -34.71 -8.50
CA PHE A 122 -34.65 -34.67 -8.72
C PHE A 122 -34.29 -33.76 -9.94
N MET A 123 -35.02 -33.84 -11.06
CA MET A 123 -34.81 -33.00 -12.23
C MET A 123 -35.01 -31.52 -11.93
N TYR A 124 -36.14 -31.14 -11.28
CA TYR A 124 -36.39 -29.76 -10.91
C TYR A 124 -35.37 -29.22 -9.88
N GLY A 125 -34.98 -30.03 -8.93
CA GLY A 125 -33.94 -29.70 -7.97
C GLY A 125 -32.58 -29.42 -8.65
N LYS A 126 -32.21 -30.20 -9.66
CA LYS A 126 -31.01 -30.00 -10.45
C LYS A 126 -31.08 -28.77 -11.35
N CYS A 127 -32.27 -28.43 -11.88
CA CYS A 127 -32.51 -27.28 -12.73
C CYS A 127 -32.64 -25.94 -11.95
N GLY A 128 -32.63 -25.96 -10.64
CA GLY A 128 -32.74 -24.75 -9.82
C GLY A 128 -34.19 -24.31 -9.47
N CYS A 129 -35.20 -25.13 -9.84
CA CYS A 129 -36.60 -24.82 -9.62
C CYS A 129 -37.17 -25.52 -8.37
N LEU A 130 -36.82 -24.99 -7.17
CA LEU A 130 -37.32 -25.58 -5.90
C LEU A 130 -38.84 -25.57 -5.78
N VAL A 131 -39.50 -24.47 -6.18
CA VAL A 131 -40.96 -24.32 -6.09
C VAL A 131 -41.72 -25.41 -6.83
N ASP A 132 -41.27 -25.77 -8.03
CA ASP A 132 -41.90 -26.83 -8.79
C ASP A 132 -41.53 -28.22 -8.25
N ALA A 133 -40.31 -28.40 -7.69
CA ALA A 133 -39.94 -29.60 -6.97
C ALA A 133 -40.85 -29.83 -5.73
N GLU A 134 -41.10 -28.77 -4.95
CA GLU A 134 -42.03 -28.79 -3.78
C GLU A 134 -43.43 -29.17 -4.19
N LYS A 135 -44.02 -28.55 -5.23
CA LYS A 135 -45.37 -28.87 -5.72
C LYS A 135 -45.50 -30.35 -6.11
N VAL A 136 -44.50 -30.92 -6.79
CA VAL A 136 -44.50 -32.34 -7.11
C VAL A 136 -44.37 -33.19 -5.87
N PHE A 137 -43.48 -32.83 -4.96
CA PHE A 137 -43.27 -33.54 -3.69
C PHE A 137 -44.53 -33.53 -2.81
N ASP A 138 -45.20 -32.40 -2.67
CA ASP A 138 -46.41 -32.25 -1.83
C ASP A 138 -47.62 -32.95 -2.43
N GLY A 139 -47.70 -32.96 -3.78
CA GLY A 139 -48.77 -33.65 -4.52
C GLY A 139 -48.64 -35.17 -4.48
N MET A 140 -47.60 -35.77 -3.95
CA MET A 140 -47.40 -37.21 -3.88
C MET A 140 -48.22 -37.84 -2.74
N PRO A 141 -49.08 -38.83 -3.01
CA PRO A 141 -49.89 -39.48 -1.96
C PRO A 141 -49.04 -40.33 -1.02
N HIS A 142 -47.95 -40.91 -1.48
CA HIS A 142 -47.00 -41.69 -0.71
C HIS A 142 -45.57 -41.24 -0.99
N LYS A 143 -44.89 -40.87 0.07
CA LYS A 143 -43.47 -40.41 -0.03
C LYS A 143 -42.54 -41.52 0.48
N THR A 144 -41.65 -41.99 -0.39
CA THR A 144 -40.63 -43.00 -0.04
C THR A 144 -39.34 -42.30 0.45
N ILE A 145 -38.47 -43.06 1.10
CA ILE A 145 -37.17 -42.56 1.54
C ILE A 145 -36.36 -41.89 0.39
N PHE A 146 -36.49 -42.45 -0.85
CA PHE A 146 -35.83 -41.87 -2.02
C PHE A 146 -36.42 -40.50 -2.38
N THR A 147 -37.73 -40.32 -2.23
CA THR A 147 -38.37 -39.02 -2.49
C THR A 147 -37.96 -37.96 -1.48
N TRP A 148 -37.90 -38.33 -0.20
CA TRP A 148 -37.38 -37.42 0.84
C TRP A 148 -35.90 -37.04 0.59
N ASN A 149 -35.05 -38.02 0.30
CA ASN A 149 -33.64 -37.79 -0.04
C ASN A 149 -33.45 -36.89 -1.28
N ALA A 150 -34.29 -37.08 -2.32
CA ALA A 150 -34.28 -36.23 -3.48
C ALA A 150 -34.61 -34.76 -3.16
N MET A 151 -35.65 -34.54 -2.33
CA MET A 151 -36.03 -33.17 -1.95
C MET A 151 -35.06 -32.52 -0.98
N ILE A 152 -34.58 -33.25 0.05
CA ILE A 152 -33.51 -32.78 0.97
C ILE A 152 -32.25 -32.39 0.14
N GLY A 153 -31.87 -33.25 -0.84
CA GLY A 153 -30.76 -32.99 -1.74
C GLY A 153 -31.00 -31.78 -2.66
N ALA A 154 -32.22 -31.56 -3.11
CA ALA A 154 -32.61 -30.39 -3.92
C ALA A 154 -32.40 -29.09 -3.16
N TYR A 155 -32.85 -28.99 -1.91
CA TYR A 155 -32.61 -27.80 -1.06
C TYR A 155 -31.13 -27.51 -0.87
N VAL A 156 -30.33 -28.52 -0.56
CA VAL A 156 -28.87 -28.37 -0.36
C VAL A 156 -28.15 -27.90 -1.63
N THR A 157 -28.58 -28.43 -2.80
CA THR A 157 -27.92 -28.08 -4.06
C THR A 157 -28.30 -26.67 -4.56
N ASN A 158 -29.43 -26.14 -4.13
CA ASN A 158 -29.91 -24.81 -4.49
C ASN A 158 -29.59 -23.72 -3.44
N GLY A 159 -28.77 -24.03 -2.45
CA GLY A 159 -28.30 -23.03 -1.50
C GLY A 159 -29.27 -22.70 -0.36
N GLU A 160 -30.29 -23.56 -0.13
CA GLU A 160 -31.29 -23.41 0.93
C GLU A 160 -31.13 -24.50 2.02
N PRO A 161 -29.99 -24.50 2.76
CA PRO A 161 -29.69 -25.57 3.72
C PRO A 161 -30.64 -25.60 4.91
N LEU A 162 -31.28 -24.47 5.25
CA LEU A 162 -32.30 -24.42 6.34
C LEU A 162 -33.53 -25.26 5.98
N GLY A 163 -34.08 -25.11 4.77
CA GLY A 163 -35.21 -25.90 4.29
C GLY A 163 -34.90 -27.40 4.26
N SER A 164 -33.66 -27.77 3.94
CA SER A 164 -33.15 -29.15 4.01
C SER A 164 -33.26 -29.73 5.43
N LEU A 165 -32.88 -28.97 6.47
CA LEU A 165 -32.96 -29.42 7.86
C LEU A 165 -34.39 -29.45 8.38
N GLU A 166 -35.25 -28.56 7.95
CA GLU A 166 -36.68 -28.58 8.30
C GLU A 166 -37.33 -29.84 7.71
N LEU A 167 -37.10 -30.12 6.43
CA LEU A 167 -37.62 -31.31 5.78
C LEU A 167 -37.09 -32.62 6.42
N TYR A 168 -35.85 -32.62 6.85
CA TYR A 168 -35.28 -33.73 7.63
C TYR A 168 -36.00 -33.94 8.96
N ARG A 169 -36.38 -32.88 9.66
CA ARG A 169 -37.17 -32.99 10.89
C ARG A 169 -38.55 -33.55 10.60
N GLU A 170 -39.22 -33.13 9.54
CA GLU A 170 -40.52 -33.67 9.10
C GLU A 170 -40.41 -35.16 8.73
N MET A 171 -39.37 -35.56 7.98
CA MET A 171 -39.10 -36.96 7.67
C MET A 171 -38.97 -37.83 8.90
N ARG A 172 -38.27 -37.30 9.93
CA ARG A 172 -38.15 -38.03 11.21
C ARG A 172 -39.46 -38.11 11.98
N VAL A 173 -40.28 -37.04 12.02
CA VAL A 173 -41.59 -37.03 12.67
C VAL A 173 -42.53 -38.00 11.95
N SER A 174 -42.43 -38.16 10.65
CA SER A 174 -43.17 -39.09 9.83
C SER A 174 -42.75 -40.56 10.03
N GLY A 175 -41.76 -40.84 10.89
CA GLY A 175 -41.33 -42.21 11.25
C GLY A 175 -40.56 -42.93 10.12
N ILE A 176 -40.09 -42.21 9.12
CA ILE A 176 -39.34 -42.81 7.99
C ILE A 176 -37.88 -43.07 8.43
N PRO A 177 -37.38 -44.32 8.26
CA PRO A 177 -36.01 -44.65 8.64
C PRO A 177 -34.98 -43.89 7.77
N LEU A 178 -33.81 -43.58 8.33
CA LEU A 178 -32.73 -42.98 7.59
C LEU A 178 -31.93 -44.05 6.87
N ASP A 179 -31.33 -43.70 5.73
CA ASP A 179 -30.44 -44.59 5.00
C ASP A 179 -29.05 -43.93 4.77
N ALA A 180 -28.13 -44.68 4.17
CA ALA A 180 -26.80 -44.20 3.87
C ALA A 180 -26.77 -42.97 2.95
N CYS A 181 -27.84 -42.68 2.19
CA CYS A 181 -27.93 -41.52 1.30
C CYS A 181 -28.48 -40.27 2.01
N THR A 182 -29.28 -40.46 3.07
CA THR A 182 -29.85 -39.36 3.86
C THR A 182 -28.74 -38.60 4.62
N PHE A 183 -27.81 -39.31 5.27
CA PHE A 183 -26.76 -38.71 6.11
C PHE A 183 -25.88 -37.70 5.34
N PRO A 184 -25.35 -37.97 4.13
CA PRO A 184 -24.51 -37.04 3.38
C PRO A 184 -25.22 -35.75 3.01
N CYS A 185 -26.52 -35.79 2.71
CA CYS A 185 -27.31 -34.62 2.38
C CYS A 185 -27.44 -33.69 3.58
N ILE A 186 -27.81 -34.26 4.73
CA ILE A 186 -28.00 -33.51 5.98
C ILE A 186 -26.66 -32.94 6.50
N LEU A 187 -25.61 -33.76 6.50
CA LEU A 187 -24.27 -33.35 6.93
C LEU A 187 -23.74 -32.23 6.04
N LYS A 188 -24.02 -32.26 4.73
CA LYS A 188 -23.68 -31.16 3.82
C LYS A 188 -24.43 -29.88 4.17
N ALA A 189 -25.74 -29.98 4.56
CA ALA A 189 -26.52 -28.84 5.02
C ALA A 189 -25.93 -28.24 6.30
N CYS A 190 -25.62 -29.07 7.33
CA CYS A 190 -24.99 -28.62 8.55
C CYS A 190 -23.65 -27.93 8.29
N GLY A 191 -22.82 -28.45 7.36
CA GLY A 191 -21.57 -27.86 6.97
C GLY A 191 -21.72 -26.50 6.29
N LEU A 192 -22.75 -26.32 5.44
CA LEU A 192 -23.05 -25.06 4.78
C LEU A 192 -23.50 -23.98 5.78
N LEU A 193 -24.28 -24.36 6.79
CA LEU A 193 -24.71 -23.48 7.88
C LEU A 193 -23.64 -23.25 8.93
N LYS A 194 -22.52 -23.97 8.86
CA LYS A 194 -21.49 -24.01 9.90
C LYS A 194 -22.04 -24.38 11.28
N ASP A 195 -23.17 -25.14 11.31
CA ASP A 195 -23.79 -25.60 12.55
C ASP A 195 -23.13 -26.91 13.04
N ARG A 196 -22.05 -26.75 13.81
CA ARG A 196 -21.31 -27.86 14.43
C ARG A 196 -22.19 -28.68 15.36
N ARG A 197 -23.17 -28.06 16.06
CA ARG A 197 -24.00 -28.72 17.06
C ARG A 197 -24.96 -29.71 16.38
N CYS A 198 -25.69 -29.24 15.39
CA CYS A 198 -26.57 -30.09 14.60
C CYS A 198 -25.80 -31.22 13.90
N GLY A 199 -24.64 -30.88 13.31
CA GLY A 199 -23.75 -31.86 12.68
C GLY A 199 -23.26 -32.95 13.63
N ALA A 200 -22.94 -32.62 14.88
CA ALA A 200 -22.51 -33.58 15.90
C ALA A 200 -23.68 -34.49 16.34
N GLU A 201 -24.91 -33.97 16.40
CA GLU A 201 -26.14 -34.76 16.69
C GLU A 201 -26.37 -35.80 15.57
N VAL A 202 -26.24 -35.37 14.30
CA VAL A 202 -26.36 -36.26 13.12
C VAL A 202 -25.25 -37.32 13.11
N HIS A 203 -24.01 -36.94 13.45
CA HIS A 203 -22.90 -37.88 13.62
C HIS A 203 -23.17 -38.91 14.72
N GLY A 204 -23.66 -38.46 15.88
CA GLY A 204 -24.06 -39.36 16.97
C GLY A 204 -25.13 -40.37 16.55
N LEU A 205 -26.11 -39.92 15.73
CA LEU A 205 -27.12 -40.79 15.16
C LEU A 205 -26.52 -41.80 14.17
N ALA A 206 -25.62 -41.36 13.29
CA ALA A 206 -24.93 -42.24 12.36
C ALA A 206 -24.09 -43.34 13.07
N ILE A 207 -23.51 -42.98 14.23
CA ILE A 207 -22.85 -43.99 15.12
C ILE A 207 -23.85 -44.98 15.63
N LYS A 208 -24.98 -44.51 16.21
CA LYS A 208 -26.01 -45.36 16.83
C LYS A 208 -26.62 -46.34 15.83
N GLU A 209 -26.84 -45.88 14.60
CA GLU A 209 -27.45 -46.68 13.52
C GLU A 209 -26.41 -47.50 12.74
N GLY A 210 -25.09 -47.41 13.09
CA GLY A 210 -23.99 -48.18 12.47
C GLY A 210 -23.52 -47.66 11.11
N TYR A 211 -24.00 -46.54 10.62
CA TYR A 211 -23.67 -46.01 9.30
C TYR A 211 -22.27 -45.37 9.16
N VAL A 212 -21.59 -45.11 10.28
CA VAL A 212 -20.21 -44.58 10.30
C VAL A 212 -19.19 -45.56 9.67
N SER A 213 -19.51 -46.85 9.66
CA SER A 213 -18.69 -47.89 8.98
C SER A 213 -18.74 -47.75 7.44
N ILE A 214 -19.70 -47.05 6.88
CA ILE A 214 -19.83 -46.79 5.46
C ILE A 214 -18.95 -45.60 5.09
N VAL A 215 -17.89 -45.85 4.27
CA VAL A 215 -16.88 -44.86 3.91
C VAL A 215 -17.49 -43.53 3.36
N PHE A 216 -18.56 -43.64 2.54
CA PHE A 216 -19.23 -42.48 1.98
C PHE A 216 -19.89 -41.59 3.04
N VAL A 217 -20.47 -42.20 4.10
CA VAL A 217 -21.05 -41.46 5.25
C VAL A 217 -19.94 -40.85 6.09
N ALA A 218 -18.88 -41.64 6.38
CA ALA A 218 -17.73 -41.20 7.17
C ALA A 218 -17.04 -39.99 6.49
N ASN A 219 -16.84 -40.01 5.18
CA ASN A 219 -16.29 -38.92 4.40
C ASN A 219 -17.17 -37.65 4.48
N SER A 220 -18.48 -37.83 4.49
CA SER A 220 -19.43 -36.72 4.63
C SER A 220 -19.41 -36.10 6.04
N ILE A 221 -19.19 -36.91 7.09
CA ILE A 221 -18.99 -36.42 8.46
C ILE A 221 -17.67 -35.65 8.57
N VAL A 222 -16.57 -36.16 7.98
CA VAL A 222 -15.28 -35.45 7.89
C VAL A 222 -15.49 -34.11 7.20
N GLY A 223 -16.20 -34.07 6.06
CA GLY A 223 -16.50 -32.85 5.30
C GLY A 223 -17.34 -31.85 6.10
N MET A 224 -18.29 -32.30 6.89
CA MET A 224 -19.10 -31.46 7.80
C MET A 224 -18.22 -30.82 8.87
N TYR A 225 -17.41 -31.61 9.61
CA TYR A 225 -16.54 -31.06 10.65
C TYR A 225 -15.53 -30.06 10.08
N THR A 226 -15.00 -30.34 8.89
CA THR A 226 -14.10 -29.43 8.18
C THR A 226 -14.74 -28.07 7.91
N LYS A 227 -15.95 -28.06 7.38
CA LYS A 227 -16.69 -26.82 7.09
C LYS A 227 -17.11 -26.06 8.34
N CYS A 228 -17.27 -26.77 9.46
CA CYS A 228 -17.50 -26.19 10.79
C CYS A 228 -16.21 -25.74 11.49
N ASN A 229 -15.06 -25.78 10.82
CA ASN A 229 -13.74 -25.44 11.34
C ASN A 229 -13.28 -26.33 12.53
N ASP A 230 -13.80 -27.54 12.63
CA ASP A 230 -13.42 -28.55 13.66
C ASP A 230 -12.52 -29.64 13.04
N LEU A 231 -11.27 -29.23 12.70
CA LEU A 231 -10.29 -30.14 12.10
C LEU A 231 -9.86 -31.28 13.03
N ASN A 232 -9.92 -31.06 14.35
CA ASN A 232 -9.62 -32.08 15.33
C ASN A 232 -10.65 -33.21 15.31
N GLY A 233 -11.95 -32.86 15.27
CA GLY A 233 -13.05 -33.82 15.12
C GLY A 233 -12.96 -34.60 13.81
N ALA A 234 -12.66 -33.90 12.71
CA ALA A 234 -12.45 -34.52 11.39
C ALA A 234 -11.27 -35.53 11.43
N ARG A 235 -10.13 -35.14 12.03
CA ARG A 235 -8.95 -36.01 12.14
C ARG A 235 -9.19 -37.25 13.00
N GLN A 236 -9.84 -37.08 14.15
CA GLN A 236 -10.14 -38.25 15.02
C GLN A 236 -11.02 -39.24 14.32
N LEU A 237 -12.00 -38.80 13.52
CA LEU A 237 -12.83 -39.72 12.76
C LEU A 237 -12.02 -40.42 11.67
N PHE A 238 -11.23 -39.67 10.88
CA PHE A 238 -10.36 -40.20 9.84
C PHE A 238 -9.40 -41.25 10.39
N ASP A 239 -8.80 -41.02 11.57
CA ASP A 239 -7.86 -41.96 12.17
C ASP A 239 -8.52 -43.27 12.65
N ARG A 240 -9.84 -43.24 12.96
CA ARG A 240 -10.65 -44.37 13.39
C ARG A 240 -11.32 -45.13 12.25
N MET A 241 -11.26 -44.62 11.00
CA MET A 241 -11.84 -45.34 9.87
C MET A 241 -11.14 -46.68 9.65
N PRO A 242 -11.89 -47.80 9.54
CA PRO A 242 -11.31 -49.15 9.46
C PRO A 242 -10.60 -49.39 8.11
N GLU A 243 -11.08 -48.83 7.04
CA GLU A 243 -10.51 -48.96 5.70
C GLU A 243 -9.94 -47.62 5.21
N LYS A 244 -8.61 -47.45 5.40
CA LYS A 244 -7.88 -46.27 4.86
C LYS A 244 -7.41 -46.45 3.43
N GLU A 245 -7.95 -47.42 2.71
CA GLU A 245 -7.57 -47.70 1.32
C GLU A 245 -8.30 -46.79 0.29
N ASP A 246 -9.35 -46.06 0.75
CA ASP A 246 -10.09 -45.16 -0.11
C ASP A 246 -9.40 -43.81 -0.28
N VAL A 247 -8.96 -43.53 -1.52
CA VAL A 247 -8.30 -42.27 -1.90
C VAL A 247 -9.17 -41.03 -1.60
N VAL A 248 -10.51 -41.20 -1.62
CA VAL A 248 -11.46 -40.07 -1.37
C VAL A 248 -11.35 -39.57 0.07
N SER A 249 -11.15 -40.52 1.04
CA SER A 249 -10.97 -40.13 2.45
C SER A 249 -9.71 -39.31 2.67
N TRP A 250 -8.60 -39.70 2.04
CA TRP A 250 -7.36 -38.94 2.09
C TRP A 250 -7.51 -37.56 1.43
N ASN A 251 -8.11 -37.52 0.24
CA ASN A 251 -8.37 -36.24 -0.46
C ASN A 251 -9.22 -35.28 0.38
N SER A 252 -10.24 -35.81 1.05
CA SER A 252 -11.12 -35.01 1.93
C SER A 252 -10.32 -34.36 3.07
N MET A 253 -9.41 -35.11 3.70
CA MET A 253 -8.58 -34.58 4.78
C MET A 253 -7.47 -33.64 4.30
N ILE A 254 -6.78 -33.98 3.20
CA ILE A 254 -5.75 -33.11 2.62
C ILE A 254 -6.36 -31.76 2.20
N SER A 255 -7.51 -31.81 1.50
CA SER A 255 -8.27 -30.61 1.10
C SER A 255 -8.77 -29.82 2.32
N ALA A 256 -9.19 -30.54 3.38
CA ALA A 256 -9.62 -29.94 4.65
C ALA A 256 -8.51 -29.09 5.28
N TYR A 257 -7.35 -29.66 5.44
CA TYR A 257 -6.20 -28.95 6.02
C TYR A 257 -5.71 -27.81 5.11
N SER A 258 -5.65 -28.04 3.78
CA SER A 258 -5.26 -27.02 2.80
C SER A 258 -6.21 -25.81 2.84
N SER A 259 -7.53 -26.03 2.82
CA SER A 259 -8.52 -24.94 2.81
C SER A 259 -8.63 -24.16 4.13
N ASN A 260 -8.09 -24.71 5.22
CA ASN A 260 -8.06 -24.05 6.55
C ASN A 260 -6.66 -23.53 6.94
N GLY A 261 -5.74 -23.37 5.97
CA GLY A 261 -4.42 -22.79 6.19
C GLY A 261 -3.45 -23.66 7.02
N GLN A 262 -3.76 -24.97 7.19
CA GLN A 262 -2.87 -25.92 7.87
C GLN A 262 -2.00 -26.69 6.89
N SER A 263 -1.20 -25.97 6.12
CA SER A 263 -0.40 -26.44 5.00
C SER A 263 0.57 -27.58 5.38
N ILE A 264 1.21 -27.47 6.54
CA ILE A 264 2.15 -28.48 7.04
C ILE A 264 1.45 -29.83 7.24
N GLU A 265 0.26 -29.85 7.86
CA GLU A 265 -0.50 -31.07 8.10
C GLU A 265 -1.05 -31.68 6.81
N ALA A 266 -1.50 -30.84 5.86
CA ALA A 266 -1.92 -31.28 4.53
C ALA A 266 -0.80 -32.01 3.79
N LEU A 267 0.39 -31.41 3.75
CA LEU A 267 1.57 -31.99 3.09
C LEU A 267 2.11 -33.24 3.83
N ARG A 268 1.98 -33.27 5.15
CA ARG A 268 2.30 -34.47 5.94
C ARG A 268 1.37 -35.63 5.57
N LEU A 269 0.07 -35.40 5.49
CA LEU A 269 -0.89 -36.41 5.08
C LEU A 269 -0.66 -36.89 3.64
N PHE A 270 -0.31 -36.00 2.72
CA PHE A 270 0.08 -36.40 1.37
C PHE A 270 1.29 -37.39 1.38
N GLY A 271 2.28 -37.13 2.22
CA GLY A 271 3.42 -38.04 2.41
C GLY A 271 3.03 -39.37 3.08
N GLU A 272 2.10 -39.36 4.03
CA GLU A 272 1.58 -40.58 4.68
C GLU A 272 0.79 -41.44 3.67
N MET A 273 -0.06 -40.81 2.83
CA MET A 273 -0.76 -41.51 1.75
C MET A 273 0.19 -42.23 0.78
N GLN A 274 1.29 -41.54 0.39
CA GLN A 274 2.31 -42.19 -0.47
C GLN A 274 3.03 -43.38 0.22
N LYS A 275 3.32 -43.24 1.52
CA LYS A 275 3.91 -44.37 2.32
C LYS A 275 2.95 -45.56 2.42
N ALA A 276 1.65 -45.29 2.44
CA ALA A 276 0.61 -46.34 2.40
C ALA A 276 0.44 -46.94 0.99
N SER A 277 1.32 -46.61 0.02
CA SER A 277 1.30 -47.12 -1.36
C SER A 277 0.01 -46.82 -2.12
N LEU A 278 -0.74 -45.82 -1.69
CA LEU A 278 -1.93 -45.37 -2.38
C LEU A 278 -1.55 -44.39 -3.50
N ALA A 279 -2.03 -44.64 -4.72
CA ALA A 279 -1.74 -43.79 -5.87
C ALA A 279 -2.54 -42.49 -5.79
N PRO A 280 -1.89 -41.28 -5.73
CA PRO A 280 -2.56 -40.00 -5.78
C PRO A 280 -3.31 -39.83 -7.09
N ASN A 281 -4.51 -39.24 -7.03
CA ASN A 281 -5.28 -38.88 -8.20
C ASN A 281 -5.28 -37.35 -8.43
N THR A 282 -5.99 -36.88 -9.46
CA THR A 282 -6.11 -35.45 -9.79
C THR A 282 -6.47 -34.60 -8.56
N TYR A 283 -7.47 -35.02 -7.80
CA TYR A 283 -7.92 -34.27 -6.60
C TYR A 283 -6.85 -34.23 -5.50
N THR A 284 -6.11 -35.33 -5.33
CA THR A 284 -4.98 -35.39 -4.37
C THR A 284 -3.92 -34.37 -4.74
N PHE A 285 -3.51 -34.35 -6.02
CA PHE A 285 -2.46 -33.43 -6.48
C PHE A 285 -2.90 -31.98 -6.36
N VAL A 286 -4.14 -31.65 -6.78
CA VAL A 286 -4.68 -30.29 -6.66
C VAL A 286 -4.70 -29.83 -5.20
N ALA A 287 -5.21 -30.68 -4.27
CA ALA A 287 -5.27 -30.34 -2.85
C ALA A 287 -3.87 -30.16 -2.24
N ALA A 288 -2.91 -31.02 -2.58
CA ALA A 288 -1.53 -30.92 -2.10
C ALA A 288 -0.79 -29.70 -2.66
N LEU A 289 -1.02 -29.33 -3.94
CA LEU A 289 -0.47 -28.12 -4.55
C LEU A 289 -1.10 -26.84 -3.99
N GLN A 290 -2.39 -26.87 -3.64
CA GLN A 290 -3.04 -25.78 -2.94
C GLN A 290 -2.47 -25.53 -1.55
N ALA A 291 -2.04 -26.62 -0.85
CA ALA A 291 -1.39 -26.51 0.44
C ALA A 291 -0.01 -25.83 0.40
N CYS A 292 0.61 -25.68 -0.77
CA CYS A 292 1.84 -24.92 -0.96
C CYS A 292 1.51 -23.43 -1.07
N GLU A 293 1.32 -22.75 0.07
CA GLU A 293 0.80 -21.36 0.12
C GLU A 293 1.84 -20.30 -0.21
N ASP A 294 3.08 -20.49 0.16
CA ASP A 294 4.16 -19.52 -0.01
C ASP A 294 5.50 -20.18 -0.38
N SER A 295 6.53 -19.35 -0.56
CA SER A 295 7.88 -19.79 -0.95
C SER A 295 8.59 -20.68 0.06
N SER A 296 8.11 -20.78 1.32
CA SER A 296 8.69 -21.71 2.32
C SER A 296 8.47 -23.18 1.93
N PHE A 297 7.40 -23.46 1.17
CA PHE A 297 7.02 -24.79 0.69
C PHE A 297 7.59 -25.16 -0.69
N ILE A 298 8.54 -24.38 -1.22
CA ILE A 298 9.06 -24.58 -2.59
C ILE A 298 9.62 -25.99 -2.82
N LYS A 299 10.31 -26.57 -1.83
CA LYS A 299 10.88 -27.92 -1.93
C LYS A 299 9.79 -28.99 -2.02
N GLN A 300 8.73 -28.84 -1.23
CA GLN A 300 7.57 -29.74 -1.22
C GLN A 300 6.79 -29.61 -2.55
N GLY A 301 6.56 -28.39 -3.03
CA GLY A 301 5.92 -28.15 -4.32
C GLY A 301 6.69 -28.76 -5.49
N MET A 302 8.00 -28.61 -5.52
CA MET A 302 8.86 -29.26 -6.54
C MET A 302 8.83 -30.79 -6.45
N PHE A 303 8.76 -31.33 -5.24
CA PHE A 303 8.63 -32.79 -5.04
C PHE A 303 7.27 -33.30 -5.59
N ILE A 304 6.18 -32.57 -5.31
CA ILE A 304 4.85 -32.90 -5.86
C ILE A 304 4.89 -32.82 -7.37
N HIS A 305 5.46 -31.75 -7.96
CA HIS A 305 5.61 -31.60 -9.41
C HIS A 305 6.39 -32.79 -10.02
N ALA A 306 7.51 -33.17 -9.41
CA ALA A 306 8.27 -34.35 -9.86
C ALA A 306 7.46 -35.66 -9.78
N THR A 307 6.55 -35.78 -8.80
CA THR A 307 5.65 -36.94 -8.67
C THR A 307 4.58 -36.89 -9.76
N VAL A 308 4.05 -35.74 -10.08
CA VAL A 308 3.09 -35.52 -11.21
C VAL A 308 3.73 -35.91 -12.54
N LEU A 309 4.99 -35.53 -12.78
CA LEU A 309 5.72 -35.86 -14.01
C LEU A 309 5.93 -37.39 -14.18
N LYS A 310 6.06 -38.12 -13.07
CA LYS A 310 6.16 -39.59 -13.08
C LYS A 310 4.81 -40.31 -13.25
N SER A 311 3.73 -39.59 -13.09
CA SER A 311 2.35 -40.09 -13.21
C SER A 311 1.75 -39.77 -14.57
N SER A 312 0.66 -40.49 -14.93
CA SER A 312 -0.12 -40.18 -16.14
C SER A 312 -0.93 -38.85 -16.04
N TYR A 313 -0.87 -38.16 -14.89
CA TYR A 313 -1.65 -36.93 -14.66
C TYR A 313 -0.95 -35.65 -15.14
N TYR A 314 0.24 -35.73 -15.71
CA TYR A 314 0.99 -34.58 -16.24
C TYR A 314 0.19 -33.81 -17.33
N ILE A 315 -0.61 -34.53 -18.13
CA ILE A 315 -1.43 -33.96 -19.23
C ILE A 315 -2.78 -33.43 -18.70
N ASN A 316 -3.09 -33.60 -17.41
CA ASN A 316 -4.37 -33.18 -16.85
C ASN A 316 -4.41 -31.67 -16.61
N VAL A 317 -5.35 -30.95 -17.27
CA VAL A 317 -5.50 -29.48 -17.19
C VAL A 317 -5.68 -28.98 -15.76
N PHE A 318 -6.44 -29.69 -14.91
CA PHE A 318 -6.65 -29.27 -13.51
C PHE A 318 -5.36 -29.29 -12.69
N VAL A 319 -4.51 -30.31 -12.92
CA VAL A 319 -3.21 -30.44 -12.22
C VAL A 319 -2.24 -29.39 -12.76
N ALA A 320 -2.22 -29.15 -14.07
CA ALA A 320 -1.39 -28.13 -14.69
C ALA A 320 -1.77 -26.73 -14.18
N ASN A 321 -3.06 -26.41 -14.10
CA ASN A 321 -3.54 -25.12 -13.54
C ASN A 321 -3.13 -24.95 -12.06
N ALA A 322 -3.20 -26.03 -11.27
CA ALA A 322 -2.75 -25.98 -9.87
C ALA A 322 -1.21 -25.81 -9.75
N LEU A 323 -0.43 -26.40 -10.66
CA LEU A 323 1.03 -26.18 -10.73
C LEU A 323 1.37 -24.75 -11.13
N ILE A 324 0.69 -24.18 -12.13
CA ILE A 324 0.84 -22.78 -12.55
C ILE A 324 0.57 -21.86 -11.36
N ALA A 325 -0.56 -22.05 -10.67
CA ALA A 325 -0.93 -21.24 -9.51
C ALA A 325 0.09 -21.38 -8.35
N MET A 326 0.63 -22.57 -8.12
CA MET A 326 1.67 -22.80 -7.11
C MET A 326 2.97 -22.07 -7.47
N TYR A 327 3.47 -22.20 -8.69
CA TYR A 327 4.70 -21.50 -9.09
C TYR A 327 4.53 -19.99 -9.13
N ALA A 328 3.34 -19.50 -9.48
CA ALA A 328 3.01 -18.07 -9.38
C ALA A 328 3.12 -17.57 -7.93
N ARG A 329 2.58 -18.31 -6.95
CA ARG A 329 2.72 -17.97 -5.51
C ARG A 329 4.17 -17.99 -5.03
N PHE A 330 5.02 -18.82 -5.62
CA PHE A 330 6.46 -18.85 -5.31
C PHE A 330 7.29 -17.76 -6.01
N GLY A 331 6.67 -16.90 -6.81
CA GLY A 331 7.37 -15.90 -7.60
C GLY A 331 8.15 -16.48 -8.81
N LYS A 332 7.89 -17.72 -9.17
CA LYS A 332 8.60 -18.43 -10.25
C LYS A 332 7.78 -18.48 -11.53
N MET A 333 7.51 -17.28 -12.09
CA MET A 333 6.70 -17.16 -13.30
C MET A 333 7.28 -17.84 -14.55
N GLY A 334 8.62 -18.01 -14.62
CA GLY A 334 9.27 -18.76 -15.70
C GLY A 334 8.87 -20.24 -15.74
N GLU A 335 8.84 -20.92 -14.59
CA GLU A 335 8.38 -22.30 -14.48
C GLU A 335 6.87 -22.42 -14.72
N ALA A 336 6.06 -21.44 -14.25
CA ALA A 336 4.63 -21.40 -14.55
C ALA A 336 4.38 -21.27 -16.05
N ALA A 337 5.10 -20.39 -16.74
CA ALA A 337 5.02 -20.23 -18.19
C ALA A 337 5.46 -21.50 -18.94
N ASN A 338 6.53 -22.16 -18.50
CA ASN A 338 6.95 -23.42 -19.09
C ASN A 338 5.86 -24.51 -19.02
N ILE A 339 5.13 -24.59 -17.90
CA ILE A 339 4.02 -25.53 -17.78
C ILE A 339 2.90 -25.14 -18.73
N PHE A 340 2.51 -23.86 -18.74
CA PHE A 340 1.44 -23.34 -19.58
C PHE A 340 1.68 -23.64 -21.07
N TYR A 341 2.86 -23.30 -21.61
CA TYR A 341 3.16 -23.51 -23.02
C TYR A 341 3.39 -24.96 -23.43
N ASN A 342 3.59 -25.88 -22.44
CA ASN A 342 3.68 -27.31 -22.69
C ASN A 342 2.35 -28.07 -22.50
N MET A 343 1.25 -27.38 -22.19
CA MET A 343 -0.09 -27.98 -22.15
C MET A 343 -0.61 -28.21 -23.58
N ASP A 344 -1.30 -29.32 -23.80
CA ASP A 344 -1.92 -29.65 -25.10
C ASP A 344 -3.16 -28.80 -25.36
N ASP A 345 -3.95 -28.52 -24.31
CA ASP A 345 -5.19 -27.74 -24.38
C ASP A 345 -5.21 -26.72 -23.20
N TRP A 346 -5.71 -25.50 -23.47
CA TRP A 346 -5.90 -24.47 -22.48
C TRP A 346 -7.40 -24.19 -22.25
N ASP A 347 -7.81 -24.19 -21.01
CA ASP A 347 -9.12 -23.69 -20.61
C ASP A 347 -9.04 -22.23 -20.13
N THR A 348 -10.18 -21.60 -19.86
CA THR A 348 -10.23 -20.23 -19.33
C THR A 348 -9.49 -20.10 -17.99
N ILE A 349 -9.48 -21.17 -17.17
CA ILE A 349 -8.80 -21.18 -15.87
C ILE A 349 -7.29 -21.14 -16.07
N SER A 350 -6.75 -21.82 -17.11
CA SER A 350 -5.32 -21.79 -17.44
C SER A 350 -4.85 -20.36 -17.74
N TRP A 351 -5.58 -19.65 -18.59
CA TRP A 351 -5.31 -18.25 -18.93
C TRP A 351 -5.41 -17.33 -17.72
N ASN A 352 -6.48 -17.48 -16.92
CA ASN A 352 -6.69 -16.68 -15.71
C ASN A 352 -5.61 -16.92 -14.63
N SER A 353 -5.15 -18.17 -14.49
CA SER A 353 -4.10 -18.50 -13.53
C SER A 353 -2.78 -17.83 -13.90
N MET A 354 -2.43 -17.76 -15.17
CA MET A 354 -1.26 -17.05 -15.66
C MET A 354 -1.39 -15.54 -15.49
N LEU A 355 -2.53 -14.96 -15.93
CA LEU A 355 -2.79 -13.51 -15.78
C LEU A 355 -2.72 -13.07 -14.32
N SER A 356 -3.43 -13.77 -13.45
CA SER A 356 -3.41 -13.48 -12.00
C SER A 356 -2.00 -13.67 -11.43
N GLY A 357 -1.27 -14.69 -11.90
CA GLY A 357 0.11 -14.93 -11.49
C GLY A 357 1.04 -13.77 -11.85
N PHE A 358 0.98 -13.23 -13.06
CA PHE A 358 1.75 -12.06 -13.47
C PHE A 358 1.41 -10.84 -12.60
N VAL A 359 0.12 -10.59 -12.36
CA VAL A 359 -0.35 -9.44 -11.55
C VAL A 359 0.13 -9.56 -10.10
N GLN A 360 0.03 -10.75 -9.49
CA GLN A 360 0.47 -11.00 -8.12
C GLN A 360 1.98 -10.81 -7.94
N ASN A 361 2.76 -11.10 -8.98
CA ASN A 361 4.20 -10.94 -8.98
C ASN A 361 4.69 -9.56 -9.45
N GLY A 362 3.79 -8.61 -9.65
CA GLY A 362 4.15 -7.26 -10.08
C GLY A 362 4.62 -7.13 -11.54
N LEU A 363 4.46 -8.19 -12.33
CA LEU A 363 4.83 -8.25 -13.76
C LEU A 363 3.68 -7.73 -14.63
N TYR A 364 3.35 -6.44 -14.45
CA TYR A 364 2.16 -5.85 -15.06
C TYR A 364 2.25 -5.71 -16.57
N HIS A 365 3.43 -5.43 -17.10
CA HIS A 365 3.65 -5.34 -18.55
C HIS A 365 3.47 -6.71 -19.22
N GLU A 366 4.02 -7.75 -18.60
CA GLU A 366 3.88 -9.13 -19.05
C GLU A 366 2.41 -9.59 -18.98
N ALA A 367 1.67 -9.20 -17.94
CA ALA A 367 0.24 -9.46 -17.84
C ALA A 367 -0.54 -8.84 -19.01
N LEU A 368 -0.24 -7.58 -19.35
CA LEU A 368 -0.89 -6.88 -20.48
C LEU A 368 -0.53 -7.53 -21.82
N GLN A 369 0.72 -7.94 -22.01
CA GLN A 369 1.14 -8.66 -23.22
C GLN A 369 0.46 -10.02 -23.31
N PHE A 370 0.43 -10.78 -22.23
CA PHE A 370 -0.21 -12.10 -22.17
C PHE A 370 -1.74 -12.03 -22.41
N TYR A 371 -2.38 -10.93 -22.01
CA TYR A 371 -3.78 -10.68 -22.36
C TYR A 371 -3.98 -10.53 -23.89
N HIS A 372 -3.06 -9.91 -24.62
CA HIS A 372 -3.11 -9.85 -26.07
C HIS A 372 -2.98 -11.25 -26.68
N GLU A 373 -2.06 -12.08 -26.17
CA GLU A 373 -1.91 -13.47 -26.60
C GLU A 373 -3.20 -14.28 -26.39
N MET A 374 -3.88 -14.11 -25.24
CA MET A 374 -5.17 -14.73 -24.93
C MET A 374 -6.22 -14.37 -25.99
N ARG A 375 -6.30 -13.09 -26.38
CA ARG A 375 -7.23 -12.61 -27.41
C ARG A 375 -6.88 -13.14 -28.80
N ASP A 376 -5.61 -13.18 -29.16
CA ASP A 376 -5.11 -13.68 -30.43
C ASP A 376 -5.35 -15.19 -30.57
N ALA A 377 -5.34 -15.92 -29.45
CA ALA A 377 -5.77 -17.33 -29.41
C ALA A 377 -7.30 -17.52 -29.51
N GLY A 378 -8.07 -16.44 -29.68
CA GLY A 378 -9.52 -16.47 -29.78
C GLY A 378 -10.28 -16.71 -28.47
N GLN A 379 -9.62 -16.70 -27.36
CA GLN A 379 -10.23 -16.82 -26.02
C GLN A 379 -10.89 -15.50 -25.61
N LYS A 380 -12.13 -15.59 -25.12
CA LYS A 380 -12.85 -14.43 -24.62
C LYS A 380 -12.51 -14.23 -23.15
N PRO A 381 -12.01 -13.03 -22.77
CA PRO A 381 -11.80 -12.70 -21.38
C PRO A 381 -13.10 -12.78 -20.58
N ASP A 382 -13.07 -13.51 -19.50
CA ASP A 382 -14.14 -13.58 -18.50
C ASP A 382 -13.95 -12.53 -17.39
N LEU A 383 -14.80 -12.57 -16.38
CA LEU A 383 -14.78 -11.64 -15.25
C LEU A 383 -13.39 -11.59 -14.55
N VAL A 384 -12.77 -12.75 -14.33
CA VAL A 384 -11.49 -12.85 -13.62
C VAL A 384 -10.35 -12.26 -14.45
N ALA A 385 -10.33 -12.54 -15.76
CA ALA A 385 -9.37 -11.95 -16.68
C ALA A 385 -9.51 -10.42 -16.71
N VAL A 386 -10.74 -9.90 -16.82
CA VAL A 386 -11.01 -8.46 -16.88
C VAL A 386 -10.53 -7.78 -15.61
N ILE A 387 -10.85 -8.30 -14.41
CA ILE A 387 -10.38 -7.76 -13.11
C ILE A 387 -8.84 -7.77 -13.04
N SER A 388 -8.20 -8.87 -13.47
CA SER A 388 -6.73 -8.97 -13.45
C SER A 388 -6.07 -7.92 -14.36
N ILE A 389 -6.63 -7.66 -15.54
CA ILE A 389 -6.10 -6.66 -16.48
C ILE A 389 -6.38 -5.23 -16.03
N ILE A 390 -7.54 -4.96 -15.42
CA ILE A 390 -7.81 -3.67 -14.77
C ILE A 390 -6.74 -3.40 -13.70
N ALA A 391 -6.47 -4.39 -12.85
CA ALA A 391 -5.44 -4.27 -11.80
C ALA A 391 -4.03 -4.07 -12.38
N ALA A 392 -3.66 -4.79 -13.45
CA ALA A 392 -2.39 -4.61 -14.15
C ALA A 392 -2.25 -3.21 -14.75
N SER A 393 -3.30 -2.72 -15.42
CA SER A 393 -3.33 -1.37 -16.02
C SER A 393 -3.21 -0.29 -14.96
N ALA A 394 -3.93 -0.44 -13.84
CA ALA A 394 -3.89 0.48 -12.71
C ALA A 394 -2.50 0.58 -12.07
N ARG A 395 -1.83 -0.57 -11.90
CA ARG A 395 -0.50 -0.65 -11.27
C ARG A 395 0.63 -0.24 -12.21
N SER A 396 0.50 -0.49 -13.52
CA SER A 396 1.48 -0.04 -14.52
C SER A 396 1.33 1.44 -14.89
N GLY A 397 0.26 2.12 -14.46
CA GLY A 397 -0.05 3.48 -14.87
C GLY A 397 -0.47 3.61 -16.35
N ASN A 398 -0.79 2.50 -17.02
CA ASN A 398 -1.13 2.50 -18.44
C ASN A 398 -2.60 2.89 -18.66
N THR A 399 -2.85 4.18 -18.76
CA THR A 399 -4.20 4.76 -18.92
C THR A 399 -4.90 4.29 -20.20
N LEU A 400 -4.15 4.12 -21.30
CA LEU A 400 -4.72 3.71 -22.58
C LEU A 400 -5.31 2.29 -22.51
N HIS A 401 -4.55 1.33 -21.96
CA HIS A 401 -5.02 -0.04 -21.77
C HIS A 401 -6.17 -0.09 -20.75
N GLY A 402 -6.11 0.71 -19.70
CA GLY A 402 -7.21 0.83 -18.75
C GLY A 402 -8.51 1.30 -19.38
N MET A 403 -8.46 2.30 -20.28
CA MET A 403 -9.63 2.76 -21.02
C MET A 403 -10.14 1.72 -22.02
N GLN A 404 -9.25 0.98 -22.68
CA GLN A 404 -9.63 -0.09 -23.61
C GLN A 404 -10.34 -1.25 -22.90
N ILE A 405 -9.84 -1.69 -21.74
CA ILE A 405 -10.49 -2.76 -20.97
C ILE A 405 -11.82 -2.31 -20.38
N HIS A 406 -11.94 -1.05 -19.94
CA HIS A 406 -13.22 -0.48 -19.52
C HIS A 406 -14.24 -0.50 -20.68
N ALA A 407 -13.86 -0.06 -21.86
CA ALA A 407 -14.73 -0.13 -23.04
C ALA A 407 -15.11 -1.58 -23.40
N TYR A 408 -14.19 -2.54 -23.22
CA TYR A 408 -14.50 -3.96 -23.39
C TYR A 408 -15.52 -4.45 -22.35
N ALA A 409 -15.36 -4.09 -21.08
CA ALA A 409 -16.29 -4.44 -20.01
C ALA A 409 -17.70 -3.90 -20.31
N MET A 410 -17.83 -2.61 -20.69
CA MET A 410 -19.11 -1.99 -21.09
C MET A 410 -19.76 -2.71 -22.28
N LYS A 411 -18.98 -3.03 -23.33
CA LYS A 411 -19.51 -3.69 -24.52
C LYS A 411 -20.07 -5.10 -24.24
N ASN A 412 -19.52 -5.78 -23.25
CA ASN A 412 -19.93 -7.13 -22.87
C ASN A 412 -20.86 -7.17 -21.64
N GLY A 413 -21.28 -6.01 -21.12
CA GLY A 413 -22.18 -5.91 -19.96
C GLY A 413 -21.55 -6.36 -18.65
N LEU A 414 -20.21 -6.39 -18.56
CA LEU A 414 -19.47 -6.77 -17.34
C LEU A 414 -19.30 -5.60 -16.36
N ASP A 415 -19.54 -4.37 -16.81
CA ASP A 415 -19.45 -3.15 -16.01
C ASP A 415 -20.54 -3.05 -14.93
N SER A 416 -21.62 -3.80 -15.07
CA SER A 416 -22.68 -3.93 -14.05
C SER A 416 -22.31 -4.89 -12.91
N ASP A 417 -21.23 -5.67 -13.06
CA ASP A 417 -20.73 -6.54 -11.99
C ASP A 417 -20.04 -5.71 -10.90
N LEU A 418 -20.37 -6.00 -9.63
CA LEU A 418 -19.88 -5.28 -8.48
C LEU A 418 -18.35 -5.29 -8.36
N GLN A 419 -17.70 -6.44 -8.64
CA GLN A 419 -16.25 -6.58 -8.54
C GLN A 419 -15.52 -5.83 -9.65
N VAL A 420 -16.07 -5.84 -10.87
CA VAL A 420 -15.55 -5.05 -11.99
C VAL A 420 -15.72 -3.57 -11.72
N GLY A 421 -16.89 -3.14 -11.23
CA GLY A 421 -17.15 -1.76 -10.84
C GLY A 421 -16.13 -1.26 -9.80
N ASN A 422 -15.95 -1.98 -8.71
CA ASN A 422 -14.96 -1.67 -7.68
C ASN A 422 -13.52 -1.59 -8.24
N SER A 423 -13.16 -2.52 -9.12
CA SER A 423 -11.84 -2.53 -9.77
C SER A 423 -11.62 -1.34 -10.70
N LEU A 424 -12.66 -0.91 -11.44
CA LEU A 424 -12.62 0.27 -12.30
C LEU A 424 -12.50 1.56 -11.48
N VAL A 425 -13.23 1.68 -10.37
CA VAL A 425 -13.11 2.80 -9.44
C VAL A 425 -11.67 2.91 -8.90
N ASP A 426 -11.07 1.80 -8.44
CA ASP A 426 -9.67 1.76 -7.98
C ASP A 426 -8.68 2.13 -9.09
N MET A 427 -8.91 1.65 -10.30
CA MET A 427 -8.07 1.97 -11.46
C MET A 427 -8.07 3.47 -11.78
N TYR A 428 -9.24 4.10 -11.86
CA TYR A 428 -9.32 5.53 -12.14
C TYR A 428 -8.83 6.40 -10.98
N ALA A 429 -8.96 5.91 -9.74
CA ALA A 429 -8.31 6.53 -8.59
C ALA A 429 -6.78 6.57 -8.74
N LYS A 430 -6.17 5.46 -9.17
CA LYS A 430 -4.72 5.37 -9.42
C LYS A 430 -4.26 6.20 -10.63
N PHE A 431 -5.12 6.40 -11.61
CA PHE A 431 -4.87 7.31 -12.73
C PHE A 431 -5.08 8.79 -12.38
N CYS A 432 -5.39 9.13 -11.14
CA CYS A 432 -5.74 10.49 -10.69
C CYS A 432 -6.92 11.10 -11.47
N SER A 433 -7.82 10.28 -12.00
CA SER A 433 -8.94 10.69 -12.86
C SER A 433 -10.26 10.69 -12.09
N MET A 434 -10.40 11.64 -11.15
CA MET A 434 -11.52 11.69 -10.19
C MET A 434 -12.89 11.72 -10.86
N LYS A 435 -13.05 12.48 -11.97
CA LYS A 435 -14.33 12.59 -12.68
C LYS A 435 -14.83 11.24 -13.24
N TYR A 436 -13.92 10.40 -13.77
CA TYR A 436 -14.29 9.07 -14.24
C TYR A 436 -14.59 8.12 -13.09
N MET A 437 -13.81 8.21 -12.00
CA MET A 437 -14.02 7.46 -10.78
C MET A 437 -15.42 7.70 -10.20
N ASP A 438 -15.81 8.96 -10.00
CA ASP A 438 -17.13 9.35 -9.51
C ASP A 438 -18.25 8.87 -10.44
N CYS A 439 -18.09 9.08 -11.76
CA CYS A 439 -19.09 8.68 -12.76
C CYS A 439 -19.35 7.16 -12.76
N ILE A 440 -18.33 6.34 -12.55
CA ILE A 440 -18.50 4.89 -12.48
C ILE A 440 -19.21 4.52 -11.18
N PHE A 441 -18.75 5.06 -10.05
CA PHE A 441 -19.36 4.81 -8.76
C PHE A 441 -20.85 5.17 -8.75
N ASP A 442 -21.22 6.32 -9.30
CA ASP A 442 -22.63 6.77 -9.37
C ASP A 442 -23.49 5.84 -10.21
N LYS A 443 -22.94 5.24 -11.30
CA LYS A 443 -23.64 4.34 -12.19
C LYS A 443 -23.73 2.90 -11.70
N MET A 444 -22.97 2.51 -10.67
CA MET A 444 -23.05 1.16 -10.12
C MET A 444 -24.45 0.89 -9.56
N PRO A 445 -25.11 -0.21 -9.97
CA PRO A 445 -26.48 -0.52 -9.55
C PRO A 445 -26.53 -0.87 -8.04
N ASP A 446 -25.56 -1.63 -7.59
CA ASP A 446 -25.40 -2.03 -6.19
C ASP A 446 -24.08 -1.54 -5.65
N LYS A 447 -24.06 -1.08 -4.41
CA LYS A 447 -22.86 -0.60 -3.72
C LYS A 447 -22.72 -1.31 -2.38
N ASP A 448 -21.62 -2.01 -2.19
CA ASP A 448 -21.27 -2.66 -0.94
C ASP A 448 -20.26 -1.83 -0.13
N VAL A 449 -19.88 -2.31 1.03
CA VAL A 449 -18.85 -1.68 1.90
C VAL A 449 -17.53 -1.47 1.13
N VAL A 450 -17.17 -2.43 0.24
CA VAL A 450 -15.94 -2.35 -0.55
C VAL A 450 -16.02 -1.21 -1.57
N SER A 451 -17.17 -1.01 -2.21
CA SER A 451 -17.42 0.09 -3.14
C SER A 451 -17.20 1.45 -2.48
N TRP A 452 -17.83 1.65 -1.32
CA TRP A 452 -17.69 2.88 -0.53
C TRP A 452 -16.26 3.07 -0.02
N THR A 453 -15.63 2.01 0.45
CA THR A 453 -14.23 2.08 0.90
C THR A 453 -13.31 2.47 -0.25
N THR A 454 -13.52 1.92 -1.45
CA THR A 454 -12.68 2.19 -2.62
C THR A 454 -12.79 3.64 -3.09
N ILE A 455 -14.01 4.20 -3.16
CA ILE A 455 -14.19 5.60 -3.60
C ILE A 455 -13.64 6.59 -2.56
N ILE A 456 -13.88 6.36 -1.27
CA ILE A 456 -13.35 7.21 -0.18
C ILE A 456 -11.82 7.15 -0.16
N ALA A 457 -11.24 5.96 -0.27
CA ALA A 457 -9.78 5.78 -0.34
C ALA A 457 -9.19 6.47 -1.58
N GLY A 458 -9.86 6.36 -2.72
CA GLY A 458 -9.47 7.03 -3.95
C GLY A 458 -9.38 8.56 -3.79
N HIS A 459 -10.40 9.19 -3.23
CA HIS A 459 -10.39 10.64 -2.96
C HIS A 459 -9.35 11.03 -1.90
N ALA A 460 -9.23 10.26 -0.81
CA ALA A 460 -8.27 10.54 0.25
C ALA A 460 -6.82 10.46 -0.25
N GLN A 461 -6.47 9.44 -1.03
CA GLN A 461 -5.12 9.25 -1.59
C GLN A 461 -4.76 10.31 -2.64
N ASN A 462 -5.74 10.81 -3.38
CA ASN A 462 -5.53 11.83 -4.41
C ASN A 462 -5.63 13.28 -3.89
N GLY A 463 -5.71 13.47 -2.57
CA GLY A 463 -5.73 14.80 -1.97
C GLY A 463 -7.09 15.52 -2.01
N SER A 464 -8.14 14.86 -2.50
CA SER A 464 -9.52 15.38 -2.47
C SER A 464 -10.19 15.09 -1.12
N HIS A 465 -9.51 15.48 -0.04
CA HIS A 465 -9.88 15.11 1.33
C HIS A 465 -11.28 15.58 1.75
N SER A 466 -11.70 16.76 1.28
CA SER A 466 -13.06 17.29 1.57
C SER A 466 -14.14 16.37 0.98
N ARG A 467 -13.96 15.89 -0.26
CA ARG A 467 -14.91 14.99 -0.90
C ARG A 467 -14.94 13.63 -0.22
N ALA A 468 -13.79 13.11 0.23
CA ALA A 468 -13.73 11.88 1.02
C ALA A 468 -14.58 11.97 2.31
N LEU A 469 -14.53 13.11 3.02
CA LEU A 469 -15.34 13.35 4.22
C LEU A 469 -16.84 13.56 3.91
N GLU A 470 -17.20 14.13 2.75
CA GLU A 470 -18.58 14.22 2.30
C GLU A 470 -19.16 12.82 2.05
N LEU A 471 -18.47 11.99 1.27
CA LEU A 471 -18.85 10.59 1.02
C LEU A 471 -18.98 9.78 2.32
N PHE A 472 -18.10 10.02 3.27
CA PHE A 472 -18.22 9.39 4.59
C PHE A 472 -19.53 9.75 5.31
N ARG A 473 -19.99 11.00 5.21
CA ARG A 473 -21.30 11.40 5.77
C ARG A 473 -22.43 10.71 5.04
N GLU A 474 -22.34 10.53 3.74
CA GLU A 474 -23.32 9.77 2.95
C GLU A 474 -23.42 8.32 3.44
N VAL A 475 -22.26 7.63 3.64
CA VAL A 475 -22.20 6.26 4.21
C VAL A 475 -22.87 6.17 5.58
N GLN A 476 -22.65 7.18 6.43
CA GLN A 476 -23.28 7.21 7.76
C GLN A 476 -24.80 7.37 7.69
N LEU A 477 -25.31 8.15 6.72
CA LEU A 477 -26.74 8.34 6.49
C LEU A 477 -27.42 7.07 5.95
N GLU A 478 -26.70 6.27 5.15
CA GLU A 478 -27.17 4.98 4.65
C GLU A 478 -27.10 3.87 5.71
N GLY A 479 -26.48 4.12 6.86
CA GLY A 479 -26.40 3.17 7.97
C GLY A 479 -25.45 1.99 7.73
N ILE A 480 -24.49 2.13 6.83
CA ILE A 480 -23.51 1.10 6.49
C ILE A 480 -22.47 1.01 7.63
N ASP A 481 -22.18 -0.20 8.09
CA ASP A 481 -21.12 -0.43 9.07
C ASP A 481 -19.73 -0.18 8.46
N LEU A 482 -18.93 0.64 9.16
CA LEU A 482 -17.60 1.02 8.70
C LEU A 482 -16.60 -0.11 8.94
N ASP A 483 -15.82 -0.46 7.93
CA ASP A 483 -14.69 -1.37 8.07
C ASP A 483 -13.39 -0.62 8.43
N VAL A 484 -12.36 -1.37 8.82
CA VAL A 484 -11.04 -0.84 9.23
C VAL A 484 -10.39 -0.03 8.10
N MET A 485 -10.55 -0.46 6.85
CA MET A 485 -9.93 0.18 5.69
C MET A 485 -10.59 1.53 5.36
N MET A 486 -11.92 1.59 5.49
CA MET A 486 -12.67 2.83 5.32
C MET A 486 -12.26 3.86 6.38
N ILE A 487 -12.24 3.44 7.65
CA ILE A 487 -11.82 4.31 8.76
C ILE A 487 -10.39 4.81 8.55
N SER A 488 -9.46 3.94 8.13
CA SER A 488 -8.08 4.34 7.83
C SER A 488 -8.01 5.38 6.71
N SER A 489 -8.83 5.26 5.68
CA SER A 489 -8.92 6.23 4.59
C SER A 489 -9.47 7.58 5.04
N ILE A 490 -10.44 7.57 5.95
CA ILE A 490 -11.01 8.79 6.54
C ILE A 490 -10.00 9.46 7.47
N LEU A 491 -9.24 8.69 8.26
CA LEU A 491 -8.14 9.21 9.06
C LEU A 491 -7.10 9.93 8.18
N LEU A 492 -6.76 9.37 7.03
CA LEU A 492 -5.87 10.02 6.05
C LEU A 492 -6.47 11.35 5.54
N ALA A 493 -7.78 11.39 5.27
CA ALA A 493 -8.45 12.64 4.86
C ALA A 493 -8.43 13.70 5.97
N CYS A 494 -8.64 13.31 7.23
CA CYS A 494 -8.55 14.20 8.39
C CYS A 494 -7.15 14.77 8.58
N SER A 495 -6.10 13.95 8.37
CA SER A 495 -4.71 14.37 8.40
C SER A 495 -4.44 15.44 7.33
N GLY A 496 -4.84 15.17 6.08
CA GLY A 496 -4.63 16.11 4.96
C GLY A 496 -5.27 17.48 5.16
N LEU A 497 -6.40 17.56 5.85
CA LEU A 497 -7.09 18.82 6.18
C LEU A 497 -6.74 19.38 7.57
N LYS A 498 -5.96 18.63 8.37
CA LYS A 498 -5.64 18.96 9.77
C LYS A 498 -6.88 19.24 10.64
N LEU A 499 -7.97 18.48 10.42
CA LEU A 499 -9.24 18.67 11.10
C LEU A 499 -9.31 17.88 12.41
N ILE A 500 -8.87 18.48 13.50
CA ILE A 500 -8.89 17.87 14.84
C ILE A 500 -10.31 17.53 15.31
N SER A 501 -11.33 18.34 14.96
CA SER A 501 -12.73 18.08 15.34
C SER A 501 -13.24 16.77 14.76
N SER A 502 -13.10 16.57 13.44
CA SER A 502 -13.53 15.36 12.75
C SER A 502 -12.75 14.12 13.22
N LEU A 503 -11.44 14.29 13.48
CA LEU A 503 -10.62 13.23 14.07
C LEU A 503 -11.17 12.76 15.43
N LYS A 504 -11.58 13.70 16.31
CA LYS A 504 -12.17 13.35 17.61
C LYS A 504 -13.52 12.65 17.48
N GLU A 505 -14.33 13.01 16.49
CA GLU A 505 -15.60 12.31 16.18
C GLU A 505 -15.35 10.87 15.77
N ILE A 506 -14.42 10.63 14.84
CA ILE A 506 -14.04 9.31 14.36
C ILE A 506 -13.43 8.48 15.48
N HIS A 507 -12.54 9.07 16.27
CA HIS A 507 -11.95 8.40 17.43
C HIS A 507 -13.02 7.98 18.45
N SER A 508 -14.00 8.86 18.72
CA SER A 508 -15.14 8.53 19.58
C SER A 508 -16.02 7.41 18.99
N TYR A 509 -16.17 7.34 17.66
CA TYR A 509 -16.87 6.26 16.99
C TYR A 509 -16.14 4.91 17.18
N ILE A 510 -14.81 4.89 16.95
CA ILE A 510 -13.97 3.70 17.14
C ILE A 510 -14.11 3.15 18.56
N ILE A 511 -14.06 4.03 19.57
CA ILE A 511 -14.23 3.63 20.97
C ILE A 511 -15.63 3.06 21.23
N ARG A 512 -16.69 3.71 20.75
CA ARG A 512 -18.08 3.25 20.96
C ARG A 512 -18.37 1.90 20.30
N LYS A 513 -17.77 1.62 19.15
CA LYS A 513 -17.92 0.34 18.44
C LYS A 513 -16.97 -0.74 18.96
N GLY A 514 -16.06 -0.41 19.88
CA GLY A 514 -15.08 -1.36 20.43
C GLY A 514 -14.07 -1.87 19.40
N LEU A 515 -13.76 -1.06 18.38
CA LEU A 515 -12.80 -1.42 17.33
C LEU A 515 -11.38 -1.24 17.88
N SER A 516 -10.80 -2.31 18.42
CA SER A 516 -9.45 -2.32 19.03
C SER A 516 -8.35 -2.80 18.07
N ASP A 517 -8.51 -2.55 16.76
CA ASP A 517 -7.53 -2.93 15.76
C ASP A 517 -6.25 -2.08 15.88
N LEU A 518 -5.09 -2.74 15.88
CA LEU A 518 -3.79 -2.08 16.03
C LEU A 518 -3.49 -1.08 14.90
N VAL A 519 -3.95 -1.37 13.67
CA VAL A 519 -3.78 -0.48 12.52
C VAL A 519 -4.50 0.85 12.75
N LEU A 520 -5.73 0.79 13.29
CA LEU A 520 -6.49 1.99 13.63
C LEU A 520 -5.85 2.78 14.77
N GLN A 521 -5.37 2.08 15.80
CA GLN A 521 -4.68 2.73 16.92
C GLN A 521 -3.42 3.46 16.45
N ASN A 522 -2.59 2.82 15.61
CA ASN A 522 -1.41 3.43 15.02
C ASN A 522 -1.78 4.62 14.11
N GLY A 523 -2.82 4.48 13.29
CA GLY A 523 -3.33 5.57 12.45
C GLY A 523 -3.81 6.79 13.25
N ILE A 524 -4.46 6.58 14.40
CA ILE A 524 -4.88 7.67 15.29
C ILE A 524 -3.66 8.41 15.88
N VAL A 525 -2.63 7.68 16.30
CA VAL A 525 -1.37 8.28 16.81
C VAL A 525 -0.75 9.17 15.73
N ASP A 526 -0.66 8.65 14.52
CA ASP A 526 -0.07 9.35 13.37
C ASP A 526 -0.83 10.64 13.04
N VAL A 527 -2.16 10.54 12.90
CA VAL A 527 -3.00 11.70 12.52
C VAL A 527 -3.04 12.78 13.62
N TYR A 528 -3.08 12.41 14.92
CA TYR A 528 -2.93 13.40 15.98
C TYR A 528 -1.57 14.09 15.91
N GLY A 529 -0.50 13.35 15.59
CA GLY A 529 0.84 13.90 15.38
C GLY A 529 0.90 14.90 14.22
N GLU A 530 0.31 14.57 13.08
CA GLU A 530 0.26 15.45 11.91
C GLU A 530 -0.61 16.70 12.12
N CYS A 531 -1.66 16.58 12.95
CA CYS A 531 -2.46 17.72 13.39
C CYS A 531 -1.75 18.59 14.47
N GLY A 532 -0.53 18.29 14.85
CA GLY A 532 0.24 19.04 15.86
C GLY A 532 -0.20 18.79 17.29
N ASN A 533 -0.99 17.77 17.56
CA ASN A 533 -1.52 17.48 18.89
C ASN A 533 -0.77 16.31 19.56
N VAL A 534 0.48 16.57 19.89
CA VAL A 534 1.43 15.56 20.41
C VAL A 534 0.95 14.91 21.71
N ASP A 535 0.28 15.67 22.59
CA ASP A 535 -0.21 15.16 23.87
C ASP A 535 -1.27 14.05 23.68
N TYR A 536 -2.17 14.20 22.72
CA TYR A 536 -3.15 13.16 22.41
C TYR A 536 -2.50 11.96 21.73
N ALA A 537 -1.55 12.19 20.82
CA ALA A 537 -0.79 11.11 20.18
C ALA A 537 -0.05 10.26 21.23
N ALA A 538 0.63 10.92 22.19
CA ALA A 538 1.35 10.24 23.25
C ALA A 538 0.43 9.41 24.15
N ARG A 539 -0.73 9.97 24.55
CA ARG A 539 -1.72 9.22 25.35
C ARG A 539 -2.25 8.00 24.60
N MET A 540 -2.54 8.12 23.31
CA MET A 540 -2.98 7.00 22.49
C MET A 540 -1.90 5.94 22.36
N PHE A 541 -0.65 6.35 22.15
CA PHE A 541 0.49 5.45 22.12
C PHE A 541 0.67 4.67 23.45
N GLU A 542 0.49 5.34 24.60
CA GLU A 542 0.55 4.69 25.91
C GLU A 542 -0.54 3.64 26.10
N LEU A 543 -1.74 3.88 25.58
CA LEU A 543 -2.90 2.97 25.66
C LEU A 543 -2.75 1.70 24.80
N ILE A 544 -1.85 1.68 23.82
CA ILE A 544 -1.58 0.48 23.02
C ILE A 544 -0.92 -0.58 23.91
N GLU A 545 -1.61 -1.70 24.11
CA GLU A 545 -1.15 -2.77 25.01
C GLU A 545 0.06 -3.51 24.44
N PHE A 546 0.00 -3.88 23.16
CA PHE A 546 1.09 -4.54 22.44
C PHE A 546 1.57 -3.65 21.29
N LYS A 547 2.72 -3.00 21.52
CA LYS A 547 3.31 -2.08 20.56
C LYS A 547 4.17 -2.82 19.56
N ASP A 548 3.79 -2.79 18.30
CA ASP A 548 4.60 -3.30 17.18
C ASP A 548 5.57 -2.22 16.64
N VAL A 549 6.36 -2.57 15.64
CA VAL A 549 7.32 -1.64 15.00
C VAL A 549 6.59 -0.40 14.48
N VAL A 550 5.38 -0.55 13.94
CA VAL A 550 4.60 0.56 13.37
C VAL A 550 4.16 1.53 14.47
N SER A 551 3.72 1.03 15.64
CA SER A 551 3.34 1.86 16.79
C SER A 551 4.49 2.77 17.24
N TRP A 552 5.68 2.20 17.40
CA TRP A 552 6.88 2.95 17.77
C TRP A 552 7.27 3.97 16.70
N THR A 553 7.22 3.56 15.42
CA THR A 553 7.56 4.42 14.29
C THR A 553 6.62 5.61 14.15
N SER A 554 5.31 5.40 14.29
CA SER A 554 4.31 6.48 14.24
C SER A 554 4.55 7.52 15.33
N MET A 555 4.85 7.08 16.58
CA MET A 555 5.12 8.03 17.65
C MET A 555 6.47 8.74 17.50
N ILE A 556 7.52 8.05 17.03
CA ILE A 556 8.82 8.66 16.71
C ILE A 556 8.64 9.72 15.61
N SER A 557 7.91 9.39 14.54
CA SER A 557 7.61 10.30 13.43
C SER A 557 6.80 11.51 13.90
N CYS A 558 5.81 11.29 14.78
CA CYS A 558 5.05 12.35 15.43
C CYS A 558 5.97 13.36 16.13
N TYR A 559 6.89 12.88 16.96
CA TYR A 559 7.85 13.77 17.64
C TYR A 559 8.75 14.52 16.64
N VAL A 560 9.25 13.84 15.61
CA VAL A 560 10.13 14.45 14.60
C VAL A 560 9.39 15.55 13.82
N HIS A 561 8.16 15.29 13.37
CA HIS A 561 7.37 16.27 12.63
C HIS A 561 7.00 17.50 13.46
N ASN A 562 6.84 17.33 14.76
CA ASN A 562 6.53 18.42 15.67
C ASN A 562 7.79 19.11 16.27
N GLY A 563 8.98 18.79 15.76
CA GLY A 563 10.23 19.43 16.19
C GLY A 563 10.77 18.97 17.54
N LEU A 564 10.20 17.90 18.11
CA LEU A 564 10.59 17.32 19.41
C LEU A 564 11.61 16.19 19.17
N ALA A 565 12.72 16.55 18.57
CA ALA A 565 13.71 15.57 18.11
C ALA A 565 14.47 14.87 19.26
N ASN A 566 14.58 15.50 20.45
CA ASN A 566 15.16 14.85 21.62
C ASN A 566 14.26 13.73 22.13
N GLU A 567 12.96 13.99 22.23
CA GLU A 567 11.94 13.03 22.65
C GLU A 567 11.89 11.83 21.66
N ALA A 568 12.05 12.10 20.35
CA ALA A 568 12.16 11.05 19.35
C ALA A 568 13.38 10.14 19.58
N LEU A 569 14.55 10.72 19.92
CA LEU A 569 15.77 9.95 20.22
C LEU A 569 15.64 9.13 21.51
N GLU A 570 14.98 9.66 22.53
CA GLU A 570 14.71 8.94 23.79
C GLU A 570 13.73 7.79 23.56
N LEU A 571 12.66 8.03 22.79
CA LEU A 571 11.68 7.01 22.45
C LEU A 571 12.30 5.87 21.63
N PHE A 572 13.20 6.19 20.69
CA PHE A 572 13.94 5.18 19.93
C PHE A 572 14.86 4.33 20.85
N HIS A 573 15.44 4.92 21.88
CA HIS A 573 16.22 4.15 22.85
C HIS A 573 15.33 3.18 23.60
N LEU A 574 14.16 3.63 24.04
CA LEU A 574 13.17 2.79 24.73
C LEU A 574 12.66 1.65 23.83
N MET A 575 12.39 1.91 22.55
CA MET A 575 12.03 0.88 21.57
C MET A 575 13.06 -0.25 21.53
N LYS A 576 14.35 0.08 21.53
CA LYS A 576 15.43 -0.91 21.53
C LYS A 576 15.53 -1.69 22.85
N GLU A 577 15.26 -1.05 23.99
CA GLU A 577 15.24 -1.70 25.30
C GLU A 577 14.09 -2.71 25.43
N THR A 578 12.95 -2.46 24.79
CA THR A 578 11.83 -3.42 24.75
C THR A 578 12.07 -4.60 23.82
N GLY A 579 13.19 -4.62 23.07
CA GLY A 579 13.56 -5.71 22.16
C GLY A 579 12.88 -5.64 20.80
N VAL A 580 12.14 -4.58 20.49
CA VAL A 580 11.54 -4.37 19.16
C VAL A 580 12.63 -3.91 18.20
N GLU A 581 12.84 -4.63 17.11
CA GLU A 581 13.83 -4.25 16.10
C GLU A 581 13.28 -3.13 15.19
N PRO A 582 14.04 -2.03 15.02
CA PRO A 582 13.66 -0.94 14.13
C PRO A 582 13.66 -1.38 12.66
N ASP A 583 12.71 -0.90 11.90
CA ASP A 583 12.65 -1.03 10.44
C ASP A 583 13.31 0.17 9.72
N SER A 584 13.29 0.14 8.39
CA SER A 584 13.87 1.21 7.57
C SER A 584 13.18 2.57 7.82
N ILE A 585 11.87 2.58 8.09
CA ILE A 585 11.09 3.81 8.29
C ILE A 585 11.43 4.44 9.64
N SER A 586 11.51 3.62 10.70
CA SER A 586 11.99 4.08 12.02
C SER A 586 13.37 4.73 11.92
N LEU A 587 14.28 4.08 11.15
CA LEU A 587 15.65 4.56 10.99
C LEU A 587 15.73 5.85 10.16
N VAL A 588 14.89 6.04 9.16
CA VAL A 588 14.74 7.30 8.42
C VAL A 588 14.26 8.42 9.37
N SER A 589 13.23 8.16 10.17
CA SER A 589 12.68 9.15 11.12
C SER A 589 13.73 9.56 12.14
N ILE A 590 14.46 8.60 12.70
CA ILE A 590 15.46 8.91 13.74
C ILE A 590 16.74 9.55 13.18
N LEU A 591 17.15 9.24 11.96
CA LEU A 591 18.22 9.95 11.25
C LEU A 591 17.82 11.41 10.99
N SER A 592 16.54 11.65 10.64
CA SER A 592 16.01 13.02 10.47
C SER A 592 15.99 13.80 11.79
N ALA A 593 15.68 13.14 12.92
CA ALA A 593 15.81 13.74 14.25
C ALA A 593 17.28 14.12 14.57
N ALA A 594 18.21 13.22 14.32
CA ALA A 594 19.64 13.48 14.52
C ALA A 594 20.15 14.63 13.61
N ALA A 595 19.64 14.72 12.37
CA ALA A 595 19.94 15.78 11.42
C ALA A 595 19.40 17.14 11.88
N SER A 596 18.19 17.21 12.42
CA SER A 596 17.58 18.44 12.91
C SER A 596 18.34 19.02 14.10
N LEU A 597 18.77 18.17 15.03
CA LEU A 597 19.59 18.54 16.18
C LEU A 597 21.08 18.75 15.84
N SER A 598 21.49 18.42 14.63
CA SER A 598 22.92 18.33 14.25
C SER A 598 23.74 17.42 15.18
N ALA A 599 23.11 16.36 15.71
CA ALA A 599 23.68 15.42 16.67
C ALA A 599 24.54 14.36 15.96
N LEU A 600 25.77 14.75 15.59
CA LEU A 600 26.69 13.92 14.78
C LEU A 600 27.01 12.59 15.43
N LYS A 601 27.18 12.54 16.74
CA LYS A 601 27.54 11.31 17.46
C LYS A 601 26.41 10.31 17.41
N LYS A 602 25.18 10.75 17.63
CA LYS A 602 23.97 9.93 17.49
C LYS A 602 23.78 9.43 16.06
N GLY A 603 23.96 10.31 15.08
CA GLY A 603 23.92 9.92 13.66
C GLY A 603 24.94 8.84 13.30
N LYS A 604 26.18 8.91 13.85
CA LYS A 604 27.19 7.86 13.67
C LYS A 604 26.84 6.54 14.37
N GLU A 605 26.22 6.59 15.55
CA GLU A 605 25.76 5.41 16.28
C GLU A 605 24.68 4.67 15.45
N ILE A 606 23.74 5.43 14.88
CA ILE A 606 22.68 4.88 14.02
C ILE A 606 23.29 4.30 12.72
N HIS A 607 24.21 5.02 12.07
CA HIS A 607 24.90 4.50 10.87
C HIS A 607 25.68 3.22 11.17
N GLY A 608 26.37 3.15 12.30
CA GLY A 608 27.03 1.93 12.77
C GLY A 608 26.06 0.78 13.05
N PHE A 609 24.84 1.08 13.52
CA PHE A 609 23.77 0.10 13.68
C PHE A 609 23.30 -0.46 12.33
N LEU A 610 23.07 0.42 11.34
CA LEU A 610 22.68 0.04 9.96
C LEU A 610 23.68 -0.95 9.36
N ILE A 611 24.98 -0.66 9.48
CA ILE A 611 26.04 -1.52 8.93
C ILE A 611 26.06 -2.89 9.64
N ARG A 612 25.97 -2.91 10.97
CA ARG A 612 26.01 -4.16 11.75
C ARG A 612 24.82 -5.06 11.49
N LYS A 613 23.64 -4.48 11.24
CA LYS A 613 22.40 -5.23 10.94
C LYS A 613 22.27 -5.59 9.46
N GLY A 614 23.18 -5.13 8.61
CA GLY A 614 23.17 -5.44 7.18
C GLY A 614 22.05 -4.78 6.39
N PHE A 615 21.56 -3.62 6.84
CA PHE A 615 20.58 -2.86 6.07
C PHE A 615 21.14 -2.42 4.72
N VAL A 616 20.39 -2.63 3.66
CA VAL A 616 20.75 -2.16 2.33
C VAL A 616 20.54 -0.64 2.28
N LEU A 617 21.61 0.08 1.97
CA LEU A 617 21.57 1.55 1.86
C LEU A 617 21.05 1.94 0.47
N GLU A 618 19.75 1.97 0.30
CA GLU A 618 19.08 2.35 -0.94
C GLU A 618 17.88 3.29 -0.64
N GLY A 619 17.42 4.02 -1.65
CA GLY A 619 16.25 4.89 -1.59
C GLY A 619 16.29 5.92 -0.44
N SER A 620 15.20 6.03 0.30
CA SER A 620 15.03 7.03 1.37
C SER A 620 16.03 6.90 2.50
N LEU A 621 16.49 5.70 2.85
CA LEU A 621 17.47 5.49 3.90
C LEU A 621 18.85 6.06 3.51
N ALA A 622 19.25 5.85 2.26
CA ALA A 622 20.50 6.38 1.71
C ALA A 622 20.50 7.91 1.66
N SER A 623 19.44 8.50 1.11
CA SER A 623 19.29 9.96 0.99
C SER A 623 19.21 10.63 2.37
N THR A 624 18.51 10.05 3.33
CA THR A 624 18.43 10.58 4.70
C THR A 624 19.78 10.49 5.43
N LEU A 625 20.56 9.43 5.20
CA LEU A 625 21.89 9.30 5.78
C LEU A 625 22.87 10.34 5.21
N VAL A 626 22.80 10.63 3.91
CA VAL A 626 23.56 11.71 3.24
C VAL A 626 23.16 13.06 3.84
N ASP A 627 21.85 13.35 3.96
CA ASP A 627 21.32 14.60 4.53
C ASP A 627 21.72 14.74 6.01
N MET A 628 21.66 13.66 6.79
CA MET A 628 22.08 13.67 8.20
C MET A 628 23.55 14.11 8.34
N TYR A 629 24.46 13.52 7.57
CA TYR A 629 25.87 13.93 7.64
C TYR A 629 26.08 15.37 7.15
N ALA A 630 25.38 15.78 6.11
CA ALA A 630 25.41 17.16 5.62
C ALA A 630 24.93 18.15 6.71
N ARG A 631 23.76 17.89 7.32
CA ARG A 631 23.17 18.73 8.38
C ARG A 631 23.93 18.68 9.71
N CYS A 632 24.77 17.67 9.91
CA CYS A 632 25.73 17.62 11.02
C CYS A 632 27.07 18.29 10.70
N GLY A 633 27.20 19.01 9.59
CA GLY A 633 28.39 19.76 9.21
C GLY A 633 29.60 18.90 8.79
N THR A 634 29.34 17.67 8.29
CA THR A 634 30.40 16.75 7.85
C THR A 634 30.21 16.35 6.40
N LEU A 635 30.39 17.32 5.49
CA LEU A 635 30.20 17.17 4.04
C LEU A 635 31.04 16.03 3.44
N GLU A 636 32.27 15.83 3.93
CA GLU A 636 33.15 14.74 3.48
C GLU A 636 32.52 13.36 3.73
N LYS A 637 31.91 13.15 4.92
CA LYS A 637 31.23 11.87 5.22
C LYS A 637 29.98 11.69 4.41
N SER A 638 29.22 12.76 4.19
CA SER A 638 28.06 12.75 3.29
C SER A 638 28.47 12.28 1.89
N ARG A 639 29.57 12.87 1.35
CA ARG A 639 30.14 12.48 0.04
C ARG A 639 30.62 11.02 0.01
N ASN A 640 31.25 10.55 1.11
CA ASN A 640 31.71 9.16 1.18
C ASN A 640 30.54 8.18 1.15
N VAL A 641 29.47 8.44 1.89
CA VAL A 641 28.23 7.63 1.85
C VAL A 641 27.65 7.63 0.43
N PHE A 642 27.50 8.81 -0.18
CA PHE A 642 27.01 8.94 -1.56
C PHE A 642 27.83 8.13 -2.57
N ASN A 643 29.16 8.15 -2.45
CA ASN A 643 30.05 7.43 -3.35
C ASN A 643 30.01 5.90 -3.17
N CYS A 644 29.71 5.42 -1.98
CA CYS A 644 29.61 3.98 -1.69
C CYS A 644 28.35 3.31 -2.28
N ILE A 645 27.33 4.09 -2.60
CA ILE A 645 26.06 3.58 -3.13
C ILE A 645 26.19 3.36 -4.64
N ARG A 646 25.90 2.14 -5.12
CA ARG A 646 26.03 1.77 -6.53
C ARG A 646 24.90 2.33 -7.38
N ASN A 647 23.66 2.03 -6.98
CA ASN A 647 22.47 2.50 -7.70
C ASN A 647 21.97 3.78 -7.05
N LYS A 648 22.19 4.91 -7.71
CA LYS A 648 21.80 6.22 -7.21
C LYS A 648 20.51 6.67 -7.89
N ASP A 649 19.47 6.84 -7.11
CA ASP A 649 18.20 7.42 -7.57
C ASP A 649 18.27 8.97 -7.60
N LEU A 650 17.30 9.59 -8.25
CA LEU A 650 17.20 11.05 -8.36
C LEU A 650 17.20 11.74 -6.99
N VAL A 651 16.57 11.14 -5.98
CA VAL A 651 16.47 11.71 -4.64
C VAL A 651 17.84 11.77 -3.97
N LEU A 652 18.67 10.75 -4.15
CA LEU A 652 20.02 10.70 -3.60
C LEU A 652 20.94 11.74 -4.25
N TRP A 653 20.88 11.90 -5.58
CA TRP A 653 21.60 12.94 -6.30
C TRP A 653 21.21 14.33 -5.83
N THR A 654 19.90 14.59 -5.76
CA THR A 654 19.34 15.87 -5.28
C THR A 654 19.74 16.17 -3.84
N SER A 655 19.73 15.16 -2.96
CA SER A 655 20.18 15.31 -1.56
C SER A 655 21.64 15.72 -1.47
N MET A 656 22.52 15.15 -2.32
CA MET A 656 23.94 15.51 -2.32
C MET A 656 24.19 16.89 -2.93
N ILE A 657 23.47 17.28 -3.99
CA ILE A 657 23.50 18.64 -4.57
C ILE A 657 23.11 19.68 -3.52
N ASN A 658 22.01 19.42 -2.80
CA ASN A 658 21.54 20.27 -1.71
C ASN A 658 22.57 20.35 -0.56
N ALA A 659 23.22 19.22 -0.23
CA ALA A 659 24.29 19.19 0.76
C ALA A 659 25.45 20.14 0.37
N TYR A 660 25.89 20.13 -0.87
CA TYR A 660 26.91 21.09 -1.37
C TYR A 660 26.40 22.54 -1.28
N GLY A 661 25.11 22.78 -1.64
CA GLY A 661 24.49 24.11 -1.54
C GLY A 661 24.50 24.66 -0.11
N MET A 662 24.08 23.85 0.86
CA MET A 662 24.07 24.22 2.29
C MET A 662 25.48 24.58 2.82
N HIS A 663 26.51 23.97 2.26
CA HIS A 663 27.90 24.23 2.65
C HIS A 663 28.59 25.34 1.84
N GLY A 664 27.85 26.00 0.93
CA GLY A 664 28.40 27.08 0.07
C GLY A 664 29.36 26.58 -1.03
N CYS A 665 29.28 25.31 -1.37
CA CYS A 665 30.11 24.69 -2.41
C CYS A 665 29.42 24.66 -3.78
N GLY A 666 28.91 25.80 -4.28
CA GLY A 666 28.07 25.88 -5.48
C GLY A 666 28.67 25.26 -6.72
N ARG A 667 30.00 25.47 -6.99
CA ARG A 667 30.65 24.85 -8.15
C ARG A 667 30.60 23.32 -8.08
N ALA A 668 30.85 22.72 -6.91
CA ALA A 668 30.74 21.27 -6.73
C ALA A 668 29.30 20.76 -6.88
N ALA A 669 28.32 21.57 -6.50
CA ALA A 669 26.91 21.26 -6.72
C ALA A 669 26.57 21.23 -8.23
N ILE A 670 27.06 22.23 -8.99
CA ILE A 670 26.91 22.30 -10.46
C ILE A 670 27.56 21.10 -11.15
N ASP A 671 28.79 20.79 -10.76
CA ASP A 671 29.52 19.65 -11.34
C ASP A 671 28.78 18.32 -11.05
N LEU A 672 28.20 18.20 -9.87
CA LEU A 672 27.42 17.01 -9.52
C LEU A 672 26.08 16.93 -10.28
N PHE A 673 25.43 18.07 -10.52
CA PHE A 673 24.22 18.15 -11.33
C PHE A 673 24.49 17.70 -12.78
N ARG A 674 25.60 18.18 -13.40
CA ARG A 674 26.01 17.74 -14.73
C ARG A 674 26.30 16.24 -14.79
N ARG A 675 27.00 15.72 -13.78
CA ARG A 675 27.25 14.27 -13.70
C ARG A 675 25.97 13.45 -13.58
N MET A 676 24.93 13.96 -12.92
CA MET A 676 23.61 13.32 -12.88
C MET A 676 22.98 13.24 -14.28
N GLU A 677 23.12 14.32 -15.08
CA GLU A 677 22.70 14.35 -16.49
C GLU A 677 23.50 13.35 -17.34
N ASP A 678 24.84 13.31 -17.17
CA ASP A 678 25.74 12.37 -17.88
C ASP A 678 25.37 10.90 -17.58
N GLU A 679 24.90 10.59 -16.37
CA GLU A 679 24.39 9.26 -16.00
C GLU A 679 22.93 9.01 -16.47
N SER A 680 22.39 9.88 -17.34
CA SER A 680 21.05 9.78 -17.94
C SER A 680 19.90 9.84 -16.93
N ILE A 681 20.10 10.48 -15.77
CA ILE A 681 19.07 10.72 -14.79
C ILE A 681 18.46 12.09 -15.07
N ALA A 682 17.19 12.12 -15.50
CA ALA A 682 16.49 13.36 -15.80
C ALA A 682 16.23 14.18 -14.53
N PRO A 683 16.64 15.47 -14.48
CA PRO A 683 16.35 16.37 -13.37
C PRO A 683 14.84 16.63 -13.22
N ASP A 684 14.38 16.75 -11.99
CA ASP A 684 13.04 17.22 -11.66
C ASP A 684 13.08 18.66 -11.08
N HIS A 685 11.92 19.20 -10.75
CA HIS A 685 11.79 20.51 -10.12
C HIS A 685 12.65 20.64 -8.85
N ILE A 686 12.77 19.57 -8.06
CA ILE A 686 13.53 19.61 -6.80
C ILE A 686 15.05 19.63 -7.05
N ALA A 687 15.52 18.94 -8.09
CA ALA A 687 16.92 18.99 -8.50
C ALA A 687 17.32 20.38 -8.99
N PHE A 688 16.46 21.03 -9.80
CA PHE A 688 16.65 22.42 -10.19
C PHE A 688 16.60 23.38 -9.01
N LEU A 689 15.68 23.18 -8.06
CA LEU A 689 15.63 23.98 -6.83
C LEU A 689 16.93 23.86 -6.04
N ALA A 690 17.46 22.64 -5.88
CA ALA A 690 18.70 22.39 -5.14
C ALA A 690 19.91 23.08 -5.78
N VAL A 691 20.05 23.04 -7.12
CA VAL A 691 21.19 23.71 -7.81
C VAL A 691 21.03 25.23 -7.81
N LEU A 692 19.81 25.76 -7.95
CA LEU A 692 19.55 27.21 -7.85
C LEU A 692 19.83 27.74 -6.45
N TYR A 693 19.45 26.97 -5.41
CA TYR A 693 19.79 27.24 -4.02
C TYR A 693 21.31 27.28 -3.83
N ALA A 694 22.05 26.31 -4.39
CA ALA A 694 23.49 26.28 -4.32
C ALA A 694 24.13 27.49 -5.07
N CYS A 695 23.59 27.92 -6.19
CA CYS A 695 24.02 29.14 -6.92
C CYS A 695 23.79 30.40 -6.06
N SER A 696 22.59 30.54 -5.44
CA SER A 696 22.28 31.68 -4.59
C SER A 696 23.25 31.81 -3.41
N HIS A 697 23.53 30.70 -2.74
CA HIS A 697 24.42 30.68 -1.57
C HIS A 697 25.90 30.85 -1.89
N SER A 698 26.29 30.71 -3.18
CA SER A 698 27.67 30.84 -3.64
C SER A 698 27.91 32.06 -4.54
N GLY A 699 26.86 32.88 -4.79
CA GLY A 699 26.93 34.07 -5.62
C GLY A 699 27.17 33.79 -7.11
N LEU A 700 26.77 32.59 -7.60
CA LEU A 700 26.96 32.17 -9.00
C LEU A 700 25.81 32.65 -9.89
N MET A 701 25.79 33.95 -10.20
CA MET A 701 24.68 34.64 -10.83
C MET A 701 24.40 34.16 -12.26
N ASN A 702 25.43 34.03 -13.08
CA ASN A 702 25.26 33.63 -14.47
C ASN A 702 24.79 32.17 -14.61
N GLU A 703 25.30 31.33 -13.76
CA GLU A 703 24.90 29.92 -13.70
C GLU A 703 23.44 29.78 -13.21
N GLY A 704 23.05 30.52 -12.18
CA GLY A 704 21.68 30.51 -11.71
C GLY A 704 20.65 30.90 -12.77
N ARG A 705 20.94 31.94 -13.55
CA ARG A 705 20.05 32.33 -14.68
C ARG A 705 19.98 31.23 -15.73
N ARG A 706 21.12 30.64 -16.13
CA ARG A 706 21.13 29.54 -17.10
C ARG A 706 20.34 28.33 -16.65
N PHE A 707 20.43 27.95 -15.37
CA PHE A 707 19.67 26.84 -14.87
C PHE A 707 18.16 27.09 -14.90
N LEU A 708 17.68 28.31 -14.61
CA LEU A 708 16.26 28.63 -14.72
C LEU A 708 15.80 28.61 -16.20
N GLU A 709 16.64 29.08 -17.13
CA GLU A 709 16.38 29.01 -18.56
C GLU A 709 16.36 27.57 -19.07
N SER A 710 17.36 26.75 -18.69
CA SER A 710 17.45 25.33 -19.06
C SER A 710 16.24 24.54 -18.55
N MET A 711 15.83 24.77 -17.29
CA MET A 711 14.63 24.18 -16.73
C MET A 711 13.39 24.40 -17.62
N LYS A 712 13.21 25.64 -18.10
CA LYS A 712 12.04 26.03 -18.89
C LYS A 712 12.12 25.56 -20.34
N TYR A 713 13.28 25.78 -21.01
CA TYR A 713 13.37 25.59 -22.45
C TYR A 713 13.95 24.23 -22.88
N GLU A 714 14.85 23.65 -22.10
CA GLU A 714 15.47 22.35 -22.41
C GLU A 714 14.68 21.19 -21.84
N TYR A 715 14.24 21.31 -20.56
CA TYR A 715 13.52 20.27 -19.84
C TYR A 715 12.00 20.45 -19.86
N GLN A 716 11.48 21.57 -20.36
CA GLN A 716 10.05 21.88 -20.45
C GLN A 716 9.33 21.77 -19.09
N LEU A 717 10.03 22.11 -18.01
CA LEU A 717 9.52 22.14 -16.66
C LEU A 717 9.11 23.57 -16.29
N GLU A 718 7.82 23.78 -15.96
CA GLU A 718 7.34 25.07 -15.50
C GLU A 718 7.91 25.41 -14.11
N PRO A 719 8.66 26.52 -13.94
CA PRO A 719 9.27 26.87 -12.67
C PRO A 719 8.21 27.17 -11.60
N TRP A 720 8.42 26.60 -10.42
CA TRP A 720 7.60 26.94 -9.25
C TRP A 720 8.03 28.30 -8.64
N PRO A 721 7.18 28.94 -7.82
CA PRO A 721 7.53 30.20 -7.13
C PRO A 721 8.85 30.11 -6.33
N GLU A 722 9.21 28.97 -5.81
CA GLU A 722 10.45 28.74 -5.05
C GLU A 722 11.69 28.87 -5.92
N HIS A 723 11.64 28.49 -7.20
CA HIS A 723 12.74 28.68 -8.16
C HIS A 723 12.97 30.16 -8.42
N TYR A 724 11.88 30.91 -8.57
CA TYR A 724 11.93 32.37 -8.74
C TYR A 724 12.48 33.04 -7.47
N ALA A 725 12.06 32.58 -6.27
CA ALA A 725 12.59 33.12 -5.01
C ALA A 725 14.10 32.92 -4.87
N CYS A 726 14.64 31.76 -5.30
CA CYS A 726 16.11 31.53 -5.32
C CYS A 726 16.84 32.51 -6.24
N LEU A 727 16.30 32.83 -7.42
CA LEU A 727 16.91 33.81 -8.32
C LEU A 727 16.82 35.24 -7.79
N VAL A 728 15.68 35.61 -7.18
CA VAL A 728 15.51 36.91 -6.51
C VAL A 728 16.50 37.07 -5.35
N ASP A 729 16.69 36.02 -4.53
CA ASP A 729 17.70 36.02 -3.47
C ASP A 729 19.14 36.15 -4.02
N LEU A 730 19.44 35.47 -5.14
CA LEU A 730 20.75 35.56 -5.82
C LEU A 730 21.02 36.96 -6.33
N LEU A 731 20.09 37.57 -7.07
CA LEU A 731 20.18 38.95 -7.58
C LEU A 731 20.28 39.95 -6.42
N GLY A 732 19.48 39.75 -5.39
CA GLY A 732 19.47 40.57 -4.19
C GLY A 732 20.79 40.56 -3.46
N ARG A 733 21.40 39.39 -3.24
CA ARG A 733 22.74 39.29 -2.62
C ARG A 733 23.83 39.95 -3.43
N ALA A 734 23.70 39.92 -4.77
CA ALA A 734 24.64 40.58 -5.69
C ALA A 734 24.41 42.11 -5.81
N ASN A 735 23.48 42.70 -5.04
CA ASN A 735 23.11 44.12 -5.07
C ASN A 735 22.43 44.57 -6.39
N HIS A 736 21.80 43.65 -7.12
CA HIS A 736 20.99 43.95 -8.31
C HIS A 736 19.52 44.10 -7.96
N LEU A 737 19.19 44.97 -7.00
CA LEU A 737 17.84 45.12 -6.41
C LEU A 737 16.79 45.53 -7.42
N GLU A 738 17.08 46.51 -8.30
CA GLU A 738 16.15 46.97 -9.32
C GLU A 738 15.85 45.87 -10.34
N GLU A 739 16.86 45.14 -10.76
CA GLU A 739 16.70 43.97 -11.64
C GLU A 739 15.85 42.87 -10.96
N ALA A 740 16.12 42.57 -9.68
CA ALA A 740 15.33 41.65 -8.90
C ALA A 740 13.85 42.06 -8.82
N TYR A 741 13.57 43.35 -8.62
CA TYR A 741 12.21 43.87 -8.57
C TYR A 741 11.53 43.81 -9.95
N GLN A 742 12.20 44.18 -11.04
CA GLN A 742 11.64 44.04 -12.40
C GLN A 742 11.40 42.55 -12.73
N PHE A 743 12.27 41.65 -12.28
CA PHE A 743 12.09 40.24 -12.45
C PHE A 743 10.84 39.74 -11.72
N VAL A 744 10.60 40.19 -10.45
CA VAL A 744 9.37 39.87 -9.70
C VAL A 744 8.12 40.35 -10.41
N LYS A 745 8.14 41.55 -11.01
CA LYS A 745 7.02 42.11 -11.80
C LYS A 745 6.76 41.35 -13.10
N GLY A 746 7.79 40.76 -13.69
CA GLY A 746 7.72 40.05 -14.96
C GLY A 746 7.49 38.54 -14.81
N MET A 747 7.26 38.03 -13.59
CA MET A 747 6.95 36.61 -13.38
C MET A 747 5.65 36.23 -14.07
N GLU A 748 5.65 35.07 -14.71
CA GLU A 748 4.46 34.47 -15.34
C GLU A 748 3.48 33.90 -14.30
N VAL A 749 3.97 33.60 -13.11
CA VAL A 749 3.21 33.11 -11.96
C VAL A 749 3.09 34.21 -10.91
N GLU A 750 1.98 34.28 -10.20
CA GLU A 750 1.78 35.26 -9.15
C GLU A 750 2.87 35.11 -8.06
N PRO A 751 3.61 36.20 -7.71
CA PRO A 751 4.67 36.13 -6.72
C PRO A 751 4.13 35.74 -5.34
N THR A 752 4.75 34.72 -4.70
CA THR A 752 4.36 34.26 -3.36
C THR A 752 5.06 35.08 -2.26
N ALA A 753 4.67 34.84 -1.00
CA ALA A 753 5.26 35.48 0.17
C ALA A 753 6.77 35.22 0.26
N GLU A 754 7.27 34.06 -0.18
CA GLU A 754 8.68 33.70 -0.20
C GLU A 754 9.49 34.60 -1.14
N VAL A 755 8.95 34.92 -2.31
CA VAL A 755 9.59 35.81 -3.29
C VAL A 755 9.73 37.21 -2.70
N TRP A 756 8.68 37.75 -2.10
CA TRP A 756 8.72 39.06 -1.43
C TRP A 756 9.62 39.06 -0.20
N CYS A 757 9.68 37.96 0.55
CA CYS A 757 10.60 37.77 1.67
C CYS A 757 12.08 37.83 1.20
N ALA A 758 12.41 37.18 0.08
CA ALA A 758 13.74 37.21 -0.48
C ALA A 758 14.15 38.64 -0.91
N LEU A 759 13.25 39.35 -1.57
CA LEU A 759 13.48 40.75 -1.98
C LEU A 759 13.62 41.67 -0.77
N LEU A 760 12.77 41.54 0.24
CA LEU A 760 12.84 42.33 1.48
C LEU A 760 14.15 42.09 2.22
N GLY A 761 14.59 40.83 2.32
CA GLY A 761 15.88 40.45 2.92
C GLY A 761 17.06 41.11 2.20
N ALA A 762 17.02 41.15 0.87
CA ALA A 762 18.02 41.83 0.06
C ALA A 762 18.00 43.35 0.29
N CYS A 763 16.82 44.00 0.33
CA CYS A 763 16.69 45.41 0.64
C CYS A 763 17.24 45.76 2.03
N GLN A 764 17.05 44.87 3.03
CA GLN A 764 17.66 45.03 4.36
C GLN A 764 19.20 45.05 4.30
N ILE A 765 19.82 44.14 3.54
CA ILE A 765 21.27 44.02 3.43
C ILE A 765 21.88 45.30 2.80
N HIS A 766 21.25 45.79 1.74
CA HIS A 766 21.75 46.94 0.95
C HIS A 766 21.11 48.28 1.29
N SER A 767 20.28 48.32 2.35
CA SER A 767 19.66 49.53 2.86
C SER A 767 18.81 50.28 1.79
N ASN A 768 18.11 49.56 0.93
CA ASN A 768 17.22 50.14 -0.07
C ASN A 768 15.84 50.30 0.51
N LYS A 769 15.49 51.56 0.82
CA LYS A 769 14.26 51.95 1.51
C LYS A 769 13.02 51.80 0.65
N GLU A 770 13.05 52.29 -0.61
CA GLU A 770 11.89 52.34 -1.48
C GLU A 770 11.35 50.96 -1.83
N LEU A 771 12.22 50.06 -2.28
CA LEU A 771 11.88 48.66 -2.58
C LEU A 771 11.55 47.88 -1.31
N GLY A 772 12.22 48.20 -0.18
CA GLY A 772 11.97 47.59 1.12
C GLY A 772 10.55 47.87 1.62
N GLU A 773 10.01 49.09 1.47
CA GLU A 773 8.64 49.42 1.84
C GLU A 773 7.60 48.67 1.00
N ILE A 774 7.82 48.62 -0.33
CA ILE A 774 6.93 47.90 -1.26
C ILE A 774 6.91 46.39 -0.91
N ALA A 775 8.08 45.80 -0.72
CA ALA A 775 8.18 44.37 -0.38
C ALA A 775 7.58 44.07 0.99
N ALA A 776 7.76 44.95 1.98
CA ALA A 776 7.20 44.81 3.34
C ALA A 776 5.68 44.83 3.33
N GLN A 777 5.10 45.76 2.58
CA GLN A 777 3.65 45.87 2.45
C GLN A 777 3.05 44.62 1.80
N LYS A 778 3.62 44.19 0.66
CA LYS A 778 3.16 43.01 -0.05
C LYS A 778 3.28 41.71 0.80
N LEU A 779 4.37 41.58 1.53
CA LEU A 779 4.60 40.43 2.39
C LEU A 779 3.55 40.31 3.51
N LEU A 780 3.22 41.43 4.18
CA LEU A 780 2.21 41.47 5.23
C LEU A 780 0.78 41.34 4.72
N GLU A 781 0.50 41.74 3.47
CA GLU A 781 -0.78 41.51 2.82
C GLU A 781 -1.01 40.02 2.50
N MET A 782 0.02 39.33 2.04
CA MET A 782 -0.09 37.95 1.55
C MET A 782 -0.06 36.91 2.67
N ASP A 783 0.76 37.12 3.70
CA ASP A 783 0.95 36.15 4.79
C ASP A 783 0.91 36.85 6.16
N PRO A 784 -0.28 37.30 6.62
CA PRO A 784 -0.46 38.05 7.84
C PRO A 784 -0.37 37.20 9.12
N GLU A 785 -0.38 35.86 9.01
CA GLU A 785 -0.36 34.96 10.14
C GLU A 785 1.07 34.51 10.52
N ASN A 786 2.07 34.84 9.74
CA ASN A 786 3.45 34.43 9.96
C ASN A 786 4.22 35.45 10.82
N PRO A 787 4.57 35.13 12.08
CA PRO A 787 5.29 36.04 12.93
C PRO A 787 6.68 36.40 12.41
N GLY A 788 7.29 35.57 11.57
CA GLY A 788 8.57 35.81 10.93
C GLY A 788 8.56 37.04 10.04
N ASN A 789 7.46 37.26 9.28
CA ASN A 789 7.30 38.40 8.37
C ASN A 789 7.27 39.72 9.13
N TYR A 790 6.51 39.80 10.24
CA TYR A 790 6.50 40.99 11.09
C TYR A 790 7.87 41.33 11.66
N VAL A 791 8.62 40.29 12.05
CA VAL A 791 9.98 40.50 12.57
C VAL A 791 10.92 41.00 11.49
N LEU A 792 10.88 40.44 10.29
CA LEU A 792 11.71 40.89 9.16
C LEU A 792 11.41 42.35 8.81
N VAL A 793 10.14 42.69 8.66
CA VAL A 793 9.70 44.07 8.40
C VAL A 793 10.14 45.02 9.54
N SER A 794 9.94 44.62 10.80
CA SER A 794 10.39 45.38 11.97
C SER A 794 11.91 45.61 11.95
N ASN A 795 12.70 44.61 11.49
CA ASN A 795 14.15 44.70 11.39
C ASN A 795 14.58 45.70 10.30
N VAL A 796 13.88 45.75 9.15
CA VAL A 796 14.13 46.74 8.09
C VAL A 796 13.94 48.14 8.63
N TYR A 797 12.81 48.42 9.28
CA TYR A 797 12.56 49.76 9.88
C TYR A 797 13.53 50.10 11.02
N ALA A 798 13.96 49.09 11.82
CA ALA A 798 14.94 49.30 12.85
C ALA A 798 16.35 49.63 12.31
N ALA A 799 16.73 49.03 11.18
CA ALA A 799 17.99 49.38 10.50
C ALA A 799 17.99 50.83 10.02
N GLU A 800 16.85 51.35 9.65
CA GLU A 800 16.66 52.78 9.28
C GLU A 800 16.39 53.72 10.46
N ARG A 801 16.45 53.22 11.72
CA ARG A 801 16.13 53.95 12.94
C ARG A 801 14.71 54.52 13.04
N ARG A 802 13.76 53.93 12.30
CA ARG A 802 12.33 54.27 12.29
C ARG A 802 11.57 53.60 13.45
N TRP A 803 11.87 53.98 14.65
CA TRP A 803 11.39 53.29 15.85
C TRP A 803 9.86 53.32 16.04
N LYS A 804 9.17 54.35 15.50
CA LYS A 804 7.72 54.42 15.54
C LYS A 804 7.08 53.32 14.69
N ASP A 805 7.60 53.09 13.48
CA ASP A 805 7.10 52.06 12.58
C ASP A 805 7.44 50.63 13.12
N VAL A 806 8.59 50.50 13.78
CA VAL A 806 8.95 49.27 14.51
C VAL A 806 7.91 48.92 15.57
N GLU A 807 7.50 49.92 16.35
CA GLU A 807 6.51 49.77 17.43
C GLU A 807 5.14 49.41 16.84
N GLU A 808 4.73 50.06 15.78
CA GLU A 808 3.46 49.79 15.07
C GLU A 808 3.39 48.33 14.55
N VAL A 809 4.41 47.88 13.82
CA VAL A 809 4.49 46.53 13.30
C VAL A 809 4.46 45.49 14.41
N ARG A 810 5.18 45.74 15.50
CA ARG A 810 5.18 44.83 16.65
C ARG A 810 3.86 44.82 17.42
N MET A 811 3.15 45.99 17.49
CA MET A 811 1.81 46.06 18.07
C MET A 811 0.81 45.26 17.22
N ARG A 812 0.87 45.37 15.89
CA ARG A 812 0.02 44.58 14.96
C ARG A 812 0.25 43.07 15.17
N MET A 813 1.51 42.62 15.20
CA MET A 813 1.84 41.24 15.47
C MET A 813 1.25 40.74 16.81
N LYS A 814 1.38 41.54 17.87
CA LYS A 814 0.83 41.23 19.20
C LYS A 814 -0.70 41.23 19.23
N ALA A 815 -1.34 42.13 18.53
CA ALA A 815 -2.79 42.21 18.41
C ALA A 815 -3.38 40.97 17.68
N SER A 816 -2.65 40.40 16.70
CA SER A 816 -2.99 39.15 16.05
C SER A 816 -2.66 37.90 16.89
N GLY A 817 -2.24 38.05 18.14
CA GLY A 817 -1.91 36.93 19.02
C GLY A 817 -0.63 36.16 18.66
N LEU A 818 0.14 36.65 17.70
CA LEU A 818 1.33 35.99 17.17
C LEU A 818 2.53 36.15 18.12
N LYS A 819 3.25 35.03 18.32
CA LYS A 819 4.48 35.00 19.12
C LYS A 819 5.64 34.49 18.29
N LYS A 820 6.77 35.22 18.37
CA LYS A 820 8.00 34.74 17.73
C LYS A 820 8.69 33.70 18.60
N ASN A 821 9.18 32.64 17.97
CA ASN A 821 10.10 31.71 18.65
C ASN A 821 11.39 32.43 19.03
N PRO A 822 11.88 32.28 20.27
CA PRO A 822 13.13 32.94 20.70
C PRO A 822 14.33 32.39 19.92
N GLY A 823 15.33 33.22 19.71
CA GLY A 823 16.60 32.78 19.15
C GLY A 823 17.35 31.89 20.10
N CYS A 824 17.65 30.69 19.70
CA CYS A 824 18.41 29.73 20.48
C CYS A 824 19.57 29.14 19.66
N SER A 825 20.60 28.71 20.40
CA SER A 825 21.72 27.96 19.83
C SER A 825 21.97 26.72 20.68
N TRP A 826 22.40 25.64 20.04
CA TRP A 826 22.70 24.40 20.74
C TRP A 826 24.04 23.81 20.29
N ILE A 827 24.64 23.07 21.21
CA ILE A 827 25.90 22.37 21.04
C ILE A 827 25.80 20.96 21.63
N GLU A 828 26.32 19.96 20.94
CA GLU A 828 26.42 18.58 21.43
C GLU A 828 27.73 18.39 22.21
N VAL A 829 27.65 18.10 23.51
CA VAL A 829 28.81 17.82 24.42
C VAL A 829 28.48 16.56 25.22
N GLY A 830 29.35 15.56 25.21
CA GLY A 830 29.23 14.38 26.06
C GLY A 830 27.95 13.58 25.88
N ASN A 831 27.41 13.44 24.67
CA ASN A 831 26.13 12.76 24.31
C ASN A 831 24.87 13.53 24.72
N LYS A 832 24.98 14.76 25.17
CA LYS A 832 23.83 15.62 25.48
C LYS A 832 23.87 16.87 24.63
N VAL A 833 22.69 17.29 24.16
CA VAL A 833 22.49 18.56 23.48
C VAL A 833 22.18 19.63 24.51
N HIS A 834 23.02 20.66 24.55
CA HIS A 834 22.85 21.82 25.46
C HIS A 834 22.30 22.98 24.63
N THR A 835 21.18 23.54 25.05
CA THR A 835 20.48 24.64 24.37
C THR A 835 20.68 25.93 25.17
N PHE A 836 20.98 27.03 24.48
CA PHE A 836 21.16 28.35 25.05
C PHE A 836 20.24 29.35 24.35
N MET A 837 19.53 30.15 25.15
CA MET A 837 18.81 31.32 24.66
C MET A 837 19.66 32.59 24.85
N ALA A 838 19.24 33.71 24.24
CA ALA A 838 19.92 34.97 24.45
C ALA A 838 19.82 35.37 25.93
N ARG A 839 20.96 35.71 26.54
CA ARG A 839 21.10 36.08 27.97
C ARG A 839 20.66 34.94 28.93
N ASP A 840 20.76 33.71 28.52
CA ASP A 840 20.38 32.56 29.34
C ASP A 840 21.27 32.42 30.57
N LYS A 841 20.62 32.27 31.72
CA LYS A 841 21.26 31.99 33.01
C LYS A 841 20.74 30.71 33.67
N SER A 842 19.91 29.97 32.96
CA SER A 842 19.26 28.75 33.48
C SER A 842 20.20 27.54 33.52
N HIS A 843 21.28 27.55 32.73
CA HIS A 843 22.23 26.44 32.69
C HIS A 843 22.96 26.28 34.02
N PRO A 844 23.14 25.05 34.56
CA PRO A 844 23.80 24.82 35.85
C PRO A 844 25.19 25.46 36.00
N GLN A 845 25.93 25.53 34.88
CA GLN A 845 27.28 26.13 34.81
C GLN A 845 27.24 27.56 34.25
N SER A 846 26.14 28.29 34.42
CA SER A 846 26.01 29.63 33.82
C SER A 846 27.12 30.60 34.26
N TYR A 847 27.55 30.56 35.54
CA TYR A 847 28.60 31.42 36.06
C TYR A 847 29.94 31.16 35.35
N GLU A 848 30.35 29.91 35.18
CA GLU A 848 31.59 29.52 34.51
C GLU A 848 31.54 29.87 33.02
N ILE A 849 30.37 29.71 32.36
CA ILE A 849 30.17 30.07 30.97
C ILE A 849 30.37 31.57 30.75
N TYR A 850 29.76 32.42 31.60
CA TYR A 850 29.91 33.87 31.47
C TYR A 850 31.33 34.33 31.83
N SER A 851 31.98 33.72 32.83
CA SER A 851 33.37 33.96 33.15
C SER A 851 34.29 33.61 31.98
N LYS A 852 34.08 32.44 31.37
CA LYS A 852 34.87 32.02 30.16
C LYS A 852 34.63 32.95 28.98
N LEU A 853 33.38 33.38 28.76
CA LEU A 853 33.04 34.34 27.70
C LEU A 853 33.76 35.68 27.90
N SER A 854 33.84 36.18 29.15
CA SER A 854 34.59 37.40 29.46
C SER A 854 36.08 37.24 29.11
N GLN A 855 36.71 36.15 29.56
CA GLN A 855 38.13 35.84 29.25
C GLN A 855 38.40 35.79 27.72
N ILE A 856 37.50 35.11 26.96
CA ILE A 856 37.61 35.02 25.51
C ILE A 856 37.53 36.40 24.89
N THR A 857 36.55 37.21 25.28
CA THR A 857 36.35 38.55 24.75
C THR A 857 37.49 39.50 25.06
N GLU A 858 38.01 39.47 26.27
CA GLU A 858 39.19 40.27 26.67
C GLU A 858 40.44 39.89 25.84
N LYS A 859 40.68 38.60 25.66
CA LYS A 859 41.78 38.13 24.79
C LYS A 859 41.61 38.60 23.34
N LEU A 860 40.39 38.46 22.77
CA LEU A 860 40.12 38.91 21.41
C LEU A 860 40.21 40.44 21.25
N ALA A 861 39.88 41.22 22.27
CA ALA A 861 40.04 42.67 22.25
C ALA A 861 41.52 43.09 22.33
N LYS A 862 42.33 42.44 23.17
CA LYS A 862 43.75 42.75 23.33
C LYS A 862 44.61 42.28 22.18
N GLU A 863 44.42 41.04 21.70
CA GLU A 863 45.28 40.43 20.69
C GLU A 863 44.70 40.53 19.28
N GLY A 864 43.36 40.51 19.15
CA GLY A 864 42.69 40.51 17.85
C GLY A 864 42.02 41.83 17.48
N GLY A 865 42.10 42.85 18.26
CA GLY A 865 41.51 44.17 17.98
C GLY A 865 39.97 44.11 17.90
N TYR A 866 39.33 43.14 18.58
CA TYR A 866 37.87 42.98 18.52
C TYR A 866 37.16 44.17 19.17
N VAL A 867 36.26 44.79 18.38
CA VAL A 867 35.36 45.83 18.87
C VAL A 867 33.92 45.40 18.53
N ALA A 868 33.03 45.38 19.53
CA ALA A 868 31.64 44.99 19.35
C ALA A 868 30.92 45.91 18.34
N GLN A 869 30.35 45.33 17.29
CA GLN A 869 29.69 46.08 16.21
C GLN A 869 28.20 46.27 16.56
N THR A 870 27.91 47.35 17.32
CA THR A 870 26.58 47.69 17.84
C THR A 870 25.54 47.96 16.75
N LYS A 871 25.93 48.19 15.50
CA LYS A 871 25.06 48.37 14.35
C LYS A 871 24.15 47.14 14.09
N PHE A 872 24.56 45.93 14.52
CA PHE A 872 23.78 44.73 14.42
C PHE A 872 22.74 44.55 15.52
N VAL A 873 22.69 45.43 16.52
CA VAL A 873 21.65 45.45 17.55
C VAL A 873 20.50 46.33 17.12
N LEU A 874 19.43 45.73 16.64
CA LEU A 874 18.23 46.40 16.13
C LEU A 874 17.24 46.73 17.26
N HIS A 875 17.77 47.42 18.32
CA HIS A 875 17.01 47.87 19.46
C HIS A 875 17.35 49.33 19.79
N ASN A 876 16.34 50.10 20.21
CA ASN A 876 16.49 51.45 20.66
C ASN A 876 17.06 51.47 22.10
N ALA A 877 18.36 51.34 22.24
CA ALA A 877 19.08 51.22 23.49
C ALA A 877 20.37 52.04 23.44
N LYS A 878 20.94 52.39 24.61
CA LYS A 878 22.25 53.07 24.71
C LYS A 878 23.37 52.16 24.17
N GLU A 879 24.46 52.77 23.73
CA GLU A 879 25.58 51.97 23.15
C GLU A 879 26.16 50.94 24.10
N GLU A 880 26.28 51.28 25.39
CA GLU A 880 26.73 50.34 26.42
C GLU A 880 25.79 49.14 26.59
N GLU A 881 24.47 49.39 26.56
CA GLU A 881 23.45 48.35 26.64
C GLU A 881 23.48 47.45 25.39
N LYS A 882 23.70 48.04 24.20
CA LYS A 882 23.86 47.28 22.96
C LYS A 882 25.07 46.34 22.99
N VAL A 883 26.20 46.79 23.58
CA VAL A 883 27.38 45.94 23.79
C VAL A 883 27.01 44.77 24.70
N GLN A 884 26.30 45.03 25.81
CA GLN A 884 25.84 43.95 26.69
C GLN A 884 24.86 42.98 26.02
N MET A 885 24.02 43.48 25.10
CA MET A 885 23.14 42.63 24.33
C MET A 885 23.92 41.66 23.43
N LEU A 886 24.98 42.12 22.76
CA LEU A 886 25.84 41.27 21.93
C LEU A 886 26.59 40.22 22.76
N TYR A 887 27.05 40.55 23.96
CA TYR A 887 27.70 39.59 24.84
C TYR A 887 26.78 38.41 25.19
N GLY A 888 25.51 38.66 25.40
CA GLY A 888 24.54 37.63 25.75
C GLY A 888 23.93 36.86 24.58
N HIS A 889 24.47 36.97 23.37
CA HIS A 889 23.97 36.17 22.24
C HIS A 889 24.14 34.66 22.44
N SER A 890 23.12 33.87 22.09
CA SER A 890 23.05 32.44 22.35
C SER A 890 24.21 31.65 21.74
N GLU A 891 24.71 32.06 20.58
CA GLU A 891 25.84 31.43 19.92
C GLU A 891 27.15 31.64 20.73
N ARG A 892 27.33 32.79 21.37
CA ARG A 892 28.51 33.06 22.18
C ARG A 892 28.50 32.22 23.47
N LEU A 893 27.33 32.04 24.07
CA LEU A 893 27.17 31.17 25.24
C LEU A 893 27.49 29.73 24.89
N ALA A 894 26.99 29.25 23.73
CA ALA A 894 27.28 27.91 23.24
C ALA A 894 28.76 27.69 22.93
N ILE A 895 29.44 28.70 22.34
CA ILE A 895 30.90 28.69 22.10
C ILE A 895 31.65 28.62 23.43
N ALA A 896 31.34 29.51 24.38
CA ALA A 896 31.99 29.57 25.68
C ALA A 896 31.85 28.25 26.44
N TYR A 897 30.67 27.64 26.43
CA TYR A 897 30.42 26.31 26.99
C TYR A 897 31.25 25.22 26.30
N GLY A 898 31.27 25.21 24.95
CA GLY A 898 32.09 24.28 24.17
C GLY A 898 33.60 24.43 24.50
N MET A 899 34.08 25.66 24.66
CA MET A 899 35.47 25.91 25.01
C MET A 899 35.80 25.58 26.50
N LEU A 900 34.81 25.57 27.36
CA LEU A 900 34.94 25.16 28.76
C LEU A 900 35.04 23.65 28.93
N THR A 901 34.26 22.91 28.12
CA THR A 901 33.98 21.50 28.34
C THR A 901 34.71 20.55 27.39
N THR A 902 35.33 21.07 26.31
CA THR A 902 36.06 20.25 25.35
C THR A 902 37.55 20.54 25.35
N PRO A 903 38.44 19.56 25.06
CA PRO A 903 39.88 19.76 24.98
C PRO A 903 40.30 20.88 24.03
N GLU A 904 41.45 21.49 24.25
CA GLU A 904 42.04 22.47 23.34
C GLU A 904 42.24 21.87 21.93
N GLY A 905 42.03 22.66 20.91
CA GLY A 905 42.10 22.23 19.50
C GLY A 905 40.90 21.43 19.01
N ALA A 906 40.00 20.94 19.85
CA ALA A 906 38.82 20.22 19.39
C ALA A 906 37.86 21.11 18.56
N SER A 907 37.32 20.63 17.47
CA SER A 907 36.35 21.38 16.68
C SER A 907 35.02 21.55 17.42
N LEU A 908 34.46 22.75 17.38
CA LEU A 908 33.14 23.03 17.96
C LEU A 908 32.08 23.04 16.87
N ARG A 909 30.94 22.37 17.13
CA ARG A 909 29.75 22.37 16.25
C ARG A 909 28.60 23.00 16.96
N ILE A 910 28.08 24.08 16.38
CA ILE A 910 27.03 24.89 17.00
C ILE A 910 25.93 25.07 15.95
N THR A 911 24.70 24.87 16.36
CA THR A 911 23.55 25.13 15.50
C THR A 911 22.71 26.26 16.09
N LYS A 912 22.19 27.14 15.24
CA LYS A 912 21.31 28.26 15.58
C LYS A 912 20.06 28.24 14.72
N ASN A 913 18.90 28.51 15.34
CA ASN A 913 17.62 28.58 14.65
C ASN A 913 17.39 29.90 13.86
N LEU A 914 18.27 30.86 14.02
CA LEU A 914 18.23 32.15 13.32
C LEU A 914 19.54 32.37 12.56
N ARG A 915 19.52 33.33 11.63
CA ARG A 915 20.73 33.78 10.95
C ARG A 915 21.75 34.36 11.96
N VAL A 916 23.02 34.04 11.77
CA VAL A 916 24.12 34.59 12.60
C VAL A 916 24.28 36.07 12.30
N CYS A 917 24.39 36.94 13.29
CA CYS A 917 24.64 38.37 13.03
C CYS A 917 26.11 38.62 12.68
N GLY A 918 26.41 39.74 11.99
CA GLY A 918 27.75 40.04 11.50
C GLY A 918 28.79 40.16 12.62
N ASP A 919 28.37 40.60 13.80
CA ASP A 919 29.26 40.70 14.96
C ASP A 919 29.63 39.31 15.50
N CYS A 920 28.68 38.37 15.65
CA CYS A 920 28.96 37.00 16.02
C CYS A 920 29.77 36.25 14.95
N HIS A 921 29.53 36.52 13.66
CA HIS A 921 30.33 35.97 12.58
C HIS A 921 31.81 36.38 12.66
N ASN A 922 32.05 37.67 12.86
CA ASN A 922 33.41 38.20 13.07
C ASN A 922 34.05 37.63 14.36
N PHE A 923 33.29 37.51 15.44
CA PHE A 923 33.73 36.90 16.68
C PHE A 923 34.20 35.46 16.47
N CYS A 924 33.48 34.65 15.69
CA CYS A 924 33.86 33.27 15.33
C CYS A 924 35.12 33.22 14.50
N LYS A 925 35.31 34.14 13.53
CA LYS A 925 36.55 34.26 12.75
C LYS A 925 37.75 34.49 13.66
N LEU A 926 37.64 35.42 14.60
CA LEU A 926 38.71 35.72 15.54
C LEU A 926 39.00 34.57 16.47
N ILE A 927 37.97 33.87 16.99
CA ILE A 927 38.18 32.66 17.77
C ILE A 927 38.96 31.62 16.99
N SER A 928 38.59 31.38 15.73
CA SER A 928 39.26 30.38 14.91
C SER A 928 40.73 30.70 14.65
N LYS A 929 41.10 31.98 14.70
CA LYS A 929 42.48 32.47 14.50
C LYS A 929 43.29 32.43 15.80
N PHE A 930 42.77 32.99 16.92
CA PHE A 930 43.51 33.22 18.15
C PHE A 930 43.47 32.07 19.14
N PHE A 931 42.50 31.14 18.97
CA PHE A 931 42.43 29.93 19.81
C PHE A 931 42.73 28.66 18.97
N GLU A 932 43.13 28.80 17.72
CA GLU A 932 43.45 27.72 16.76
C GLU A 932 42.39 26.62 16.72
N ARG A 933 41.12 27.00 16.84
CA ARG A 933 39.98 26.08 16.87
C ARG A 933 39.15 26.20 15.60
N GLU A 934 38.80 25.07 15.05
CA GLU A 934 37.83 25.00 13.99
C GLU A 934 36.40 25.07 14.56
N LEU A 935 35.63 26.06 14.05
CA LEU A 935 34.22 26.16 14.41
C LEU A 935 33.38 25.86 13.18
N VAL A 936 32.39 24.98 13.32
CA VAL A 936 31.37 24.70 12.35
C VAL A 936 30.05 25.21 12.93
N MET A 937 29.53 26.27 12.32
CA MET A 937 28.27 26.87 12.77
C MET A 937 27.22 26.70 11.66
N ARG A 938 26.13 26.05 11.99
CA ARG A 938 24.93 26.00 11.15
C ARG A 938 23.96 27.09 11.62
N ASP A 939 23.60 27.98 10.74
CA ASP A 939 22.51 28.91 10.97
C ASP A 939 21.20 28.46 10.25
N ALA A 940 20.17 29.30 10.26
CA ALA A 940 18.89 28.97 9.60
C ALA A 940 19.05 28.63 8.11
N ASN A 941 20.07 29.17 7.45
CA ASN A 941 20.19 29.11 5.99
C ASN A 941 21.35 28.22 5.51
N ARG A 942 22.52 28.20 6.19
CA ARG A 942 23.72 27.52 5.71
C ARG A 942 24.72 27.17 6.81
N PHE A 943 25.82 26.56 6.39
CA PHE A 943 26.99 26.32 7.23
C PHE A 943 28.06 27.39 7.06
N HIS A 944 28.69 27.75 8.17
CA HIS A 944 29.87 28.59 8.27
C HIS A 944 31.01 27.76 8.86
N HIS A 945 32.02 27.45 8.09
CA HIS A 945 33.24 26.80 8.55
C HIS A 945 34.31 27.83 8.82
N PHE A 946 34.62 28.05 10.09
CA PHE A 946 35.67 29.01 10.50
C PHE A 946 36.95 28.27 10.83
N LYS A 947 38.02 28.63 10.14
CA LYS A 947 39.35 28.05 10.30
C LYS A 947 40.41 29.09 10.00
N GLY A 948 41.40 29.27 10.93
CA GLY A 948 42.50 30.21 10.73
C GLY A 948 42.12 31.68 10.49
N GLY A 949 40.95 32.10 10.99
CA GLY A 949 40.45 33.48 10.81
C GLY A 949 39.61 33.71 9.55
N VAL A 950 39.37 32.66 8.74
CA VAL A 950 38.58 32.73 7.52
C VAL A 950 37.33 31.95 7.66
N CYS A 951 36.24 32.37 6.99
CA CYS A 951 34.99 31.62 6.90
C CYS A 951 34.80 31.07 5.48
N SER A 952 34.27 29.85 5.35
CA SER A 952 33.91 29.21 4.07
C SER A 952 32.90 30.01 3.25
N CYS A 953 32.13 30.91 3.85
CA CYS A 953 31.15 31.75 3.16
C CYS A 953 31.77 32.92 2.37
N GLY A 954 33.08 33.17 2.46
CA GLY A 954 33.75 34.30 1.80
C GLY A 954 33.23 35.67 2.20
N ASP A 955 32.62 35.78 3.37
CA ASP A 955 31.93 36.99 3.90
C ASP A 955 30.72 37.45 3.04
N VAL A 956 30.26 36.61 2.12
CA VAL A 956 29.02 36.78 1.34
C VAL A 956 27.89 36.03 2.06
N TRP A 957 27.08 36.74 2.87
CA TRP A 957 26.06 36.09 3.68
C TRP A 957 24.86 36.97 3.97
#